data_c6b73ad4ba74d64150807845bbbb6afd
#
_entry.id   c6b73ad4ba74d64150807845bbbb6afd
#
_cell.length_a   1.000
_cell.length_b   1.000
_cell.length_c   1.000
_cell.angle_alpha   90.00
_cell.angle_beta   90.00
_cell.angle_gamma   90.00
#
_symmetry.space_group_name_H-M   'P 1'
#
loop_
_entity.id
_entity.type
_entity.pdbx_description
1 polymer ?
#
loop_
_entity_poly.entity_id
_entity_poly.type
_entity_poly.pdbx_seq_one_letter_code
_entity_poly.pdbx_strand_id
1 'polypeptide(L)'
;INYVLTNNKEFREYVVRYTNAPTILRDDFRDTEDLDGLFSGWDAVNKKYDPETWLYRSAPRKDTKESPGHADMGGGHGKDRGGEAQEVTNFDWDFSLEDPQCVFQVLKRHFARYTPEMVERYCGVPKEVFLKTAEVFTSASGPEKTAAICYAVGWTQHSKGVQIIRAASVLQLLLGNIGRPGGGILALRGHASIQGSTDIPTLYDILPGYLPMPFFAQDSHKLADYIKKHRVRIGLWSNFDAYIISLLKAYYGDAATKENDFGFNWLPRVTGDHSHFGFWYDMQDGKMDGLFVMGQNPAVGSPNGKLERSALGKLKWLVVRDMVEVETASFWLDAPEVKRGEVRPEEIGTEVFLFPAAGTAEKEGTFTNTQRLLQYREKAVDPPGDARSDTWFVYHLGRRIKEKAKNDQRPRNAGINALTWDYPVEGDEREPKVSNVLKEINGWTVADHKQLPQIQSLKNDGSTACGAWIYCGVYPEENRNRADERVPKDLLGHGWGFAWPNDCRIIYNRASARPDGKPWSERKKLVWWDQEKKEWTGLDNADYKKDLAPTTPDELNSGFGVAALGGARPFTLHPDGVGWLYVPSGLKDGPLPTHYEPLESVLKNPLYSQQTDPAAAKKERSENPYAEEAGDARYPYVLTTYRLTEHHTAGGMSRTLGHLAELQPELFTEVSPELAAEIGLQHGDWATISTPRGSVQAKVLVTRRMRPMWIDDRRVHQIGLPYHWGYKGMAKGAVVNDLLAISEEPNVRIMESKALVCNVSPANGDENRIAEKRR
;
A
#
# COMPACT_ATOMS: atom_id res chain seq x y z
N ILE A 1 -5.52 -19.52 11.39
CA ILE A 1 -6.93 -19.22 11.66
C ILE A 1 -7.71 -20.50 11.90
N ASN A 2 -7.57 -21.53 11.06
CA ASN A 2 -8.20 -22.84 11.29
C ASN A 2 -7.83 -23.40 12.67
N TYR A 3 -6.53 -23.42 13.02
CA TYR A 3 -6.04 -23.89 14.31
C TYR A 3 -6.67 -23.12 15.49
N VAL A 4 -6.76 -21.81 15.40
CA VAL A 4 -7.38 -20.95 16.44
C VAL A 4 -8.84 -21.30 16.64
N LEU A 5 -9.63 -21.35 15.55
CA LEU A 5 -11.06 -21.58 15.59
C LEU A 5 -11.44 -23.01 15.99
N THR A 6 -10.65 -24.01 15.56
CA THR A 6 -10.86 -25.41 15.89
C THR A 6 -10.54 -25.73 17.35
N ASN A 7 -9.54 -25.03 17.92
CA ASN A 7 -9.08 -25.25 19.29
C ASN A 7 -9.58 -24.19 20.29
N ASN A 8 -10.53 -23.31 19.90
CA ASN A 8 -11.10 -22.24 20.72
C ASN A 8 -10.01 -21.39 21.39
N LYS A 9 -9.00 -20.93 20.59
CA LYS A 9 -7.87 -20.15 21.03
C LYS A 9 -8.05 -18.65 20.81
N GLU A 10 -9.19 -18.23 20.31
CA GLU A 10 -9.52 -16.81 20.13
C GLU A 10 -9.62 -16.08 21.48
N PHE A 11 -9.25 -14.82 21.51
CA PHE A 11 -9.52 -13.93 22.65
C PHE A 11 -10.99 -13.47 22.59
N ARG A 12 -11.90 -14.35 23.03
CA ARG A 12 -13.35 -14.24 22.80
C ARG A 12 -13.94 -12.90 23.19
N GLU A 13 -13.59 -12.36 24.36
CA GLU A 13 -14.13 -11.08 24.83
C GLU A 13 -13.72 -9.90 23.92
N TYR A 14 -12.46 -9.88 23.46
CA TYR A 14 -11.98 -8.92 22.50
C TYR A 14 -12.70 -9.08 21.14
N VAL A 15 -12.83 -10.31 20.66
CA VAL A 15 -13.49 -10.64 19.38
C VAL A 15 -14.94 -10.18 19.38
N VAL A 16 -15.69 -10.49 20.43
CA VAL A 16 -17.10 -10.12 20.56
C VAL A 16 -17.30 -8.60 20.61
N ARG A 17 -16.39 -7.87 21.30
CA ARG A 17 -16.61 -6.45 21.58
C ARG A 17 -15.96 -5.50 20.60
N TYR A 18 -14.86 -5.91 19.95
CA TYR A 18 -14.06 -5.04 19.12
C TYR A 18 -13.98 -5.44 17.64
N THR A 19 -14.68 -6.51 17.26
CA THR A 19 -14.76 -6.94 15.84
C THR A 19 -16.21 -7.07 15.38
N ASN A 20 -16.40 -7.26 14.09
CA ASN A 20 -17.70 -7.54 13.51
C ASN A 20 -18.11 -9.02 13.61
N ALA A 21 -17.44 -9.81 14.46
CA ALA A 21 -17.78 -11.24 14.68
C ALA A 21 -19.27 -11.51 14.99
N PRO A 22 -19.92 -10.71 15.87
CA PRO A 22 -21.33 -10.96 16.22
C PRO A 22 -22.34 -10.49 15.17
N THR A 23 -21.93 -9.75 14.14
CA THR A 23 -22.86 -9.20 13.13
C THR A 23 -23.40 -10.32 12.24
N ILE A 24 -24.71 -10.29 11.95
CA ILE A 24 -25.39 -11.32 11.16
C ILE A 24 -25.43 -10.91 9.69
N LEU A 25 -24.98 -11.82 8.82
CA LEU A 25 -24.99 -11.64 7.37
C LEU A 25 -26.37 -11.90 6.79
N ARG A 26 -26.58 -11.42 5.57
CA ARG A 26 -27.79 -11.68 4.79
C ARG A 26 -27.94 -13.16 4.46
N ASP A 27 -29.15 -13.63 4.35
CA ASP A 27 -29.46 -15.04 4.10
C ASP A 27 -29.09 -15.48 2.66
N ASP A 28 -28.89 -14.54 1.74
CA ASP A 28 -28.48 -14.77 0.35
C ASP A 28 -26.95 -14.77 0.15
N PHE A 29 -26.15 -14.53 1.18
CA PHE A 29 -24.70 -14.75 1.11
C PHE A 29 -24.36 -16.22 0.83
N ARG A 30 -23.43 -16.45 -0.10
CA ARG A 30 -22.86 -17.78 -0.38
C ARG A 30 -21.33 -17.67 -0.42
N ASP A 31 -20.70 -18.66 0.21
CA ASP A 31 -19.24 -18.78 0.28
C ASP A 31 -18.66 -19.48 -0.95
N THR A 32 -17.36 -19.44 -1.09
CA THR A 32 -16.63 -20.10 -2.16
C THR A 32 -16.77 -21.62 -2.20
N GLU A 33 -17.08 -22.29 -1.08
CA GLU A 33 -17.45 -23.71 -1.07
C GLU A 33 -18.78 -23.99 -1.75
N ASP A 34 -19.73 -23.07 -1.62
CA ASP A 34 -21.05 -23.21 -2.21
C ASP A 34 -21.05 -23.00 -3.74
N LEU A 35 -20.06 -22.23 -4.24
CA LEU A 35 -20.00 -21.75 -5.63
C LEU A 35 -18.67 -22.06 -6.34
N ASP A 36 -18.02 -23.15 -5.96
CA ASP A 36 -16.80 -23.66 -6.59
C ASP A 36 -15.69 -22.59 -6.79
N GLY A 37 -15.41 -21.85 -5.73
CA GLY A 37 -14.36 -20.83 -5.70
C GLY A 37 -14.83 -19.39 -5.98
N LEU A 38 -16.14 -19.17 -6.12
CA LEU A 38 -16.72 -17.85 -6.25
C LEU A 38 -17.51 -17.47 -5.01
N PHE A 39 -17.56 -16.19 -4.66
CA PHE A 39 -18.56 -15.66 -3.72
C PHE A 39 -19.83 -15.28 -4.47
N SER A 40 -20.95 -15.21 -3.73
CA SER A 40 -22.20 -14.68 -4.28
C SER A 40 -22.01 -13.25 -4.82
N GLY A 41 -22.77 -12.90 -5.87
CA GLY A 41 -22.68 -11.61 -6.53
C GLY A 41 -21.66 -11.52 -7.68
N TRP A 42 -21.05 -12.65 -8.09
CA TRP A 42 -20.14 -12.64 -9.24
C TRP A 42 -20.86 -12.41 -10.57
N ASP A 43 -20.47 -11.37 -11.27
CA ASP A 43 -20.88 -11.06 -12.65
C ASP A 43 -19.78 -11.52 -13.63
N ALA A 44 -20.01 -12.64 -14.29
CA ALA A 44 -19.04 -13.24 -15.22
C ALA A 44 -18.84 -12.40 -16.50
N VAL A 45 -19.80 -11.56 -16.89
CA VAL A 45 -19.71 -10.71 -18.08
C VAL A 45 -18.79 -9.52 -17.82
N ASN A 46 -19.01 -8.85 -16.69
CA ASN A 46 -18.26 -7.67 -16.33
C ASN A 46 -17.02 -7.99 -15.48
N LYS A 47 -16.80 -9.28 -15.13
CA LYS A 47 -15.69 -9.77 -14.29
C LYS A 47 -15.54 -8.99 -12.99
N LYS A 48 -16.64 -8.81 -12.28
CA LYS A 48 -16.69 -8.09 -11.02
C LYS A 48 -17.74 -8.68 -10.08
N TYR A 49 -17.58 -8.42 -8.79
CA TYR A 49 -18.57 -8.72 -7.79
C TYR A 49 -19.55 -7.56 -7.57
N ASP A 50 -20.82 -7.88 -7.39
CA ASP A 50 -21.78 -7.02 -6.72
C ASP A 50 -21.79 -7.41 -5.23
N PRO A 51 -21.34 -6.56 -4.31
CA PRO A 51 -21.25 -6.89 -2.89
C PRO A 51 -22.59 -6.82 -2.16
N GLU A 52 -23.71 -6.62 -2.85
CA GLU A 52 -25.01 -6.48 -2.17
C GLU A 52 -25.35 -7.69 -1.30
N THR A 53 -25.01 -8.89 -1.74
CA THR A 53 -25.22 -10.14 -0.97
C THR A 53 -24.25 -10.29 0.22
N TRP A 54 -23.17 -9.49 0.29
CA TRP A 54 -22.19 -9.52 1.38
C TRP A 54 -22.58 -8.63 2.56
N LEU A 55 -23.60 -7.79 2.39
CA LEU A 55 -24.02 -6.85 3.41
C LEU A 55 -24.61 -7.56 4.63
N TYR A 56 -24.70 -6.85 5.75
CA TYR A 56 -25.37 -7.33 6.95
C TYR A 56 -26.88 -7.41 6.74
N ARG A 57 -27.57 -8.31 7.48
CA ARG A 57 -29.00 -8.65 7.29
C ARG A 57 -29.90 -7.42 7.25
N SER A 58 -29.72 -6.47 8.12
CA SER A 58 -30.57 -5.27 8.22
C SER A 58 -30.06 -4.09 7.38
N ALA A 59 -29.03 -4.27 6.54
CA ALA A 59 -28.58 -3.22 5.64
C ALA A 59 -29.63 -2.96 4.55
N PRO A 60 -30.00 -1.69 4.25
CA PRO A 60 -30.96 -1.38 3.21
C PRO A 60 -30.47 -1.86 1.84
N ARG A 61 -31.37 -2.37 1.00
CA ARG A 61 -31.07 -2.69 -0.42
C ARG A 61 -31.04 -1.42 -1.23
N LYS A 62 -30.13 -1.35 -2.19
CA LYS A 62 -30.17 -0.31 -3.23
C LYS A 62 -31.43 -0.52 -4.06
N ASP A 63 -32.28 0.49 -4.16
CA ASP A 63 -33.40 0.46 -5.09
C ASP A 63 -32.86 0.29 -6.53
N THR A 64 -33.32 -0.75 -7.21
CA THR A 64 -32.82 -1.21 -8.52
C THR A 64 -33.12 -0.26 -9.68
N LYS A 65 -33.49 1.00 -9.44
CA LYS A 65 -33.87 1.98 -10.46
C LYS A 65 -32.79 2.98 -10.88
N GLU A 66 -31.66 3.02 -10.17
CA GLU A 66 -30.50 3.78 -10.67
C GLU A 66 -29.47 2.81 -11.24
N SER A 67 -29.29 2.86 -12.55
CA SER A 67 -28.24 2.13 -13.24
C SER A 67 -26.90 2.40 -12.54
N PRO A 68 -26.10 1.38 -12.23
CA PRO A 68 -24.78 1.61 -11.67
C PRO A 68 -23.93 2.28 -12.73
N GLY A 69 -23.81 3.59 -12.63
CA GLY A 69 -22.77 4.33 -13.35
C GLY A 69 -21.44 3.71 -12.96
N HIS A 70 -20.68 3.30 -13.94
CA HIS A 70 -19.36 2.71 -13.89
C HIS A 70 -18.55 3.00 -12.61
N ALA A 71 -18.73 2.16 -11.61
CA ALA A 71 -17.90 2.13 -10.40
C ALA A 71 -16.65 1.28 -10.67
N ASP A 72 -16.03 1.49 -11.81
CA ASP A 72 -14.81 0.79 -12.16
C ASP A 72 -13.77 1.78 -12.63
N MET A 73 -12.92 2.20 -11.71
CA MET A 73 -11.58 2.70 -12.04
C MET A 73 -10.88 3.30 -10.81
N GLY A 74 -9.91 2.60 -10.27
CA GLY A 74 -8.92 3.19 -9.39
C GLY A 74 -8.74 2.51 -8.03
N GLY A 75 -7.49 2.35 -7.70
CA GLY A 75 -6.95 1.66 -6.53
C GLY A 75 -7.56 2.06 -5.20
N GLY A 76 -7.63 1.08 -4.34
CA GLY A 76 -8.40 0.98 -3.11
C GLY A 76 -8.12 1.92 -1.95
N HIS A 77 -7.68 3.15 -2.13
CA HIS A 77 -7.45 4.05 -0.99
C HIS A 77 -8.49 5.14 -0.78
N GLY A 78 -9.39 5.39 -1.72
CA GLY A 78 -10.33 6.50 -1.61
C GLY A 78 -11.78 6.24 -2.01
N LYS A 79 -12.09 5.12 -2.67
CA LYS A 79 -13.36 5.02 -3.39
C LYS A 79 -14.58 4.59 -2.58
N ASP A 80 -14.42 3.81 -1.53
CA ASP A 80 -15.57 3.27 -0.79
C ASP A 80 -15.58 3.59 0.71
N ARG A 81 -14.92 4.67 1.11
CA ARG A 81 -15.16 5.20 2.47
C ARG A 81 -16.53 5.87 2.58
N GLY A 82 -17.17 6.17 1.47
CA GLY A 82 -18.42 6.88 1.36
C GLY A 82 -19.47 6.23 0.50
N GLY A 83 -19.35 4.94 0.17
CA GLY A 83 -20.54 4.20 -0.22
C GLY A 83 -21.47 4.27 0.95
N GLU A 84 -22.34 5.29 0.96
CA GLU A 84 -23.33 5.57 1.97
C GLU A 84 -23.02 4.83 3.28
N ALA A 85 -22.21 5.43 4.18
CA ALA A 85 -22.24 5.07 5.59
C ALA A 85 -23.64 5.42 6.10
N GLN A 86 -24.60 4.78 5.45
CA GLN A 86 -25.97 4.77 5.86
C GLN A 86 -25.96 4.26 7.29
N GLU A 87 -26.66 4.99 8.08
CA GLU A 87 -27.10 4.70 9.41
C GLU A 87 -26.74 3.29 9.87
N VAL A 88 -25.48 3.12 10.34
CA VAL A 88 -24.98 1.91 11.01
C VAL A 88 -25.75 1.75 12.35
N THR A 89 -27.04 1.96 12.34
CA THR A 89 -27.81 2.12 13.56
C THR A 89 -28.59 0.87 13.96
N ASN A 90 -28.77 -0.09 13.06
CA ASN A 90 -29.58 -1.28 13.36
C ASN A 90 -29.13 -2.50 12.57
N PHE A 91 -27.97 -3.06 12.89
CA PHE A 91 -27.62 -4.39 12.39
C PHE A 91 -28.13 -5.47 13.36
N ASP A 92 -28.51 -6.61 12.82
CA ASP A 92 -28.78 -7.80 13.62
C ASP A 92 -27.43 -8.39 14.08
N TRP A 93 -27.37 -8.79 15.34
CA TRP A 93 -26.19 -9.44 15.89
C TRP A 93 -26.52 -10.50 16.93
N ASP A 94 -25.56 -11.39 17.10
CA ASP A 94 -25.58 -12.41 18.14
C ASP A 94 -24.25 -12.36 18.92
N PHE A 95 -24.30 -11.79 20.13
CA PHE A 95 -23.13 -11.76 21.01
C PHE A 95 -22.77 -13.13 21.60
N SER A 96 -23.64 -14.13 21.49
CA SER A 96 -23.32 -15.51 21.85
C SER A 96 -22.40 -16.15 20.79
N LEU A 97 -22.35 -15.60 19.57
CA LEU A 97 -21.66 -16.12 18.39
C LEU A 97 -22.15 -17.52 17.98
N GLU A 98 -23.43 -17.84 18.21
CA GLU A 98 -23.99 -19.15 17.90
C GLU A 98 -24.88 -19.14 16.65
N ASP A 99 -25.43 -17.96 16.26
CA ASP A 99 -26.22 -17.84 15.03
C ASP A 99 -25.42 -18.30 13.82
N PRO A 100 -25.91 -19.25 13.00
CA PRO A 100 -25.18 -19.76 11.84
C PRO A 100 -24.78 -18.70 10.81
N GLN A 101 -25.49 -17.57 10.76
CA GLN A 101 -25.20 -16.46 9.84
C GLN A 101 -24.40 -15.33 10.49
N CYS A 102 -24.01 -15.43 11.77
CA CYS A 102 -23.08 -14.45 12.31
C CYS A 102 -21.70 -14.61 11.68
N VAL A 103 -20.99 -13.50 11.52
CA VAL A 103 -19.65 -13.48 10.90
C VAL A 103 -18.71 -14.52 11.50
N PHE A 104 -18.76 -14.73 12.82
CA PHE A 104 -17.89 -15.72 13.47
C PHE A 104 -18.17 -17.16 13.01
N GLN A 105 -19.43 -17.56 12.86
CA GLN A 105 -19.77 -18.90 12.37
C GLN A 105 -19.48 -19.06 10.87
N VAL A 106 -19.71 -18.01 10.08
CA VAL A 106 -19.31 -17.99 8.67
C VAL A 106 -17.79 -18.15 8.55
N LEU A 107 -17.02 -17.45 9.38
CA LEU A 107 -15.55 -17.57 9.42
C LEU A 107 -15.11 -19.00 9.78
N LYS A 108 -15.76 -19.64 10.78
CA LYS A 108 -15.48 -21.04 11.16
C LYS A 108 -15.68 -22.00 9.98
N ARG A 109 -16.82 -21.87 9.28
CA ARG A 109 -17.10 -22.70 8.09
C ARG A 109 -16.09 -22.45 6.98
N HIS A 110 -15.83 -21.18 6.67
CA HIS A 110 -14.89 -20.78 5.61
C HIS A 110 -13.48 -21.36 5.83
N PHE A 111 -12.94 -21.24 7.04
CA PHE A 111 -11.59 -21.71 7.34
C PHE A 111 -11.51 -23.21 7.71
N ALA A 112 -12.63 -23.92 7.84
CA ALA A 112 -12.63 -25.34 8.17
C ALA A 112 -11.87 -26.20 7.13
N ARG A 113 -11.87 -25.78 5.85
CA ARG A 113 -11.18 -26.46 4.73
C ARG A 113 -9.66 -26.43 4.82
N TYR A 114 -9.09 -25.41 5.46
CA TYR A 114 -7.64 -25.23 5.55
C TYR A 114 -7.04 -26.00 6.71
N THR A 115 -7.17 -27.32 6.65
CA THR A 115 -6.67 -28.22 7.71
C THR A 115 -5.15 -28.32 7.70
N PRO A 116 -4.52 -28.78 8.80
CA PRO A 116 -3.08 -29.06 8.82
C PRO A 116 -2.62 -30.04 7.75
N GLU A 117 -3.45 -31.05 7.42
CA GLU A 117 -3.20 -32.02 6.36
C GLU A 117 -3.21 -31.35 4.98
N MET A 118 -4.13 -30.43 4.74
CA MET A 118 -4.16 -29.65 3.51
C MET A 118 -2.93 -28.76 3.38
N VAL A 119 -2.48 -28.11 4.48
CA VAL A 119 -1.25 -27.30 4.48
C VAL A 119 -0.04 -28.16 4.15
N GLU A 120 0.08 -29.37 4.72
CA GLU A 120 1.15 -30.30 4.38
C GLU A 120 1.12 -30.68 2.90
N ARG A 121 -0.05 -31.06 2.40
CA ARG A 121 -0.23 -31.53 1.03
C ARG A 121 0.03 -30.45 -0.03
N TYR A 122 -0.40 -29.22 0.19
CA TYR A 122 -0.37 -28.15 -0.83
C TYR A 122 0.64 -27.04 -0.58
N CYS A 123 1.16 -26.91 0.64
CA CYS A 123 2.23 -25.95 0.94
C CYS A 123 3.60 -26.65 1.10
N GLY A 124 3.64 -27.97 1.13
CA GLY A 124 4.86 -28.74 1.33
C GLY A 124 5.49 -28.56 2.72
N VAL A 125 4.72 -28.08 3.70
CA VAL A 125 5.18 -27.89 5.09
C VAL A 125 4.71 -29.08 5.92
N PRO A 126 5.61 -29.84 6.56
CA PRO A 126 5.21 -30.98 7.38
C PRO A 126 4.19 -30.58 8.45
N LYS A 127 3.12 -31.35 8.59
CA LYS A 127 2.01 -31.09 9.51
C LYS A 127 2.47 -30.77 10.93
N GLU A 128 3.45 -31.53 11.43
CA GLU A 128 3.97 -31.35 12.79
C GLU A 128 4.66 -30.00 12.97
N VAL A 129 5.41 -29.55 11.96
CA VAL A 129 6.10 -28.26 11.96
C VAL A 129 5.06 -27.14 11.91
N PHE A 130 4.04 -27.28 11.07
CA PHE A 130 2.95 -26.32 10.98
C PHE A 130 2.19 -26.21 12.32
N LEU A 131 1.75 -27.31 12.92
CA LEU A 131 1.06 -27.33 14.19
C LEU A 131 1.92 -26.73 15.32
N LYS A 132 3.22 -27.06 15.36
CA LYS A 132 4.14 -26.46 16.35
C LYS A 132 4.25 -24.95 16.18
N THR A 133 4.31 -24.46 14.94
CA THR A 133 4.35 -23.02 14.65
C THR A 133 3.05 -22.34 15.10
N ALA A 134 1.89 -22.93 14.78
CA ALA A 134 0.60 -22.41 15.21
C ALA A 134 0.46 -22.38 16.74
N GLU A 135 0.89 -23.44 17.44
CA GLU A 135 0.90 -23.51 18.89
C GLU A 135 1.77 -22.42 19.52
N VAL A 136 3.02 -22.28 19.06
CA VAL A 136 3.96 -21.28 19.59
C VAL A 136 3.43 -19.87 19.40
N PHE A 137 2.92 -19.55 18.20
CA PHE A 137 2.38 -18.22 17.90
C PHE A 137 1.15 -17.90 18.77
N THR A 138 0.19 -18.82 18.84
CA THR A 138 -1.06 -18.61 19.60
C THR A 138 -0.84 -18.57 21.09
N SER A 139 0.11 -19.36 21.63
CA SER A 139 0.47 -19.32 23.07
C SER A 139 1.09 -18.01 23.52
N ALA A 140 1.59 -17.19 22.58
CA ALA A 140 2.11 -15.85 22.83
C ALA A 140 1.02 -14.76 22.80
N SER A 141 -0.26 -15.12 22.77
CA SER A 141 -1.40 -14.20 22.69
C SER A 141 -2.39 -14.41 23.83
N GLY A 142 -3.22 -13.41 24.11
CA GLY A 142 -4.25 -13.44 25.15
C GLY A 142 -4.20 -12.17 26.01
N PRO A 143 -4.93 -12.08 27.14
CA PRO A 143 -4.97 -10.89 27.97
C PRO A 143 -3.60 -10.40 28.44
N GLU A 144 -2.70 -11.33 28.82
CA GLU A 144 -1.38 -11.04 29.37
C GLU A 144 -0.24 -11.00 28.34
N LYS A 145 -0.51 -11.42 27.10
CA LYS A 145 0.50 -11.58 26.05
C LYS A 145 0.01 -11.03 24.72
N THR A 146 0.95 -10.64 23.87
CA THR A 146 0.69 -10.24 22.48
C THR A 146 1.79 -10.76 21.57
N ALA A 147 1.42 -11.07 20.32
CA ALA A 147 2.34 -11.43 19.25
C ALA A 147 2.17 -10.48 18.06
N ALA A 148 3.27 -10.21 17.37
CA ALA A 148 3.28 -9.37 16.17
C ALA A 148 3.67 -10.18 14.94
N ILE A 149 3.17 -9.76 13.78
CA ILE A 149 3.55 -10.31 12.48
C ILE A 149 4.30 -9.21 11.72
N CYS A 150 5.52 -9.52 11.27
CA CYS A 150 6.29 -8.66 10.39
C CYS A 150 6.21 -9.17 8.96
N TYR A 151 5.90 -8.32 8.00
CA TYR A 151 5.88 -8.67 6.59
C TYR A 151 6.49 -7.56 5.72
N ALA A 152 6.83 -7.92 4.49
CA ALA A 152 7.29 -6.98 3.48
C ALA A 152 6.73 -7.38 2.09
N VAL A 153 7.43 -7.02 1.02
CA VAL A 153 6.97 -7.24 -0.37
C VAL A 153 6.79 -8.72 -0.77
N GLY A 154 7.32 -9.66 0.01
CA GLY A 154 7.04 -11.09 -0.17
C GLY A 154 5.56 -11.45 -0.07
N TRP A 155 4.76 -10.67 0.67
CA TRP A 155 3.31 -10.81 0.73
C TRP A 155 2.57 -9.84 -0.20
N THR A 156 3.06 -8.61 -0.36
CA THR A 156 2.35 -7.61 -1.16
C THR A 156 2.43 -7.88 -2.65
N GLN A 157 3.56 -8.35 -3.17
CA GLN A 157 3.79 -8.49 -4.61
C GLN A 157 3.25 -9.83 -5.16
N HIS A 158 1.97 -10.08 -4.91
CA HIS A 158 1.18 -11.19 -5.43
C HIS A 158 -0.14 -10.66 -6.00
N SER A 159 -0.67 -11.34 -6.99
CA SER A 159 -2.00 -11.07 -7.55
C SER A 159 -3.15 -11.19 -6.54
N LYS A 160 -2.89 -11.63 -5.32
CA LYS A 160 -3.79 -11.73 -4.16
C LYS A 160 -3.15 -11.16 -2.89
N GLY A 161 -2.23 -10.20 -3.03
CA GLY A 161 -1.44 -9.65 -1.92
C GLY A 161 -2.28 -9.04 -0.80
N VAL A 162 -3.37 -8.36 -1.13
CA VAL A 162 -4.30 -7.79 -0.13
C VAL A 162 -4.93 -8.89 0.72
N GLN A 163 -5.41 -9.98 0.13
CA GLN A 163 -6.04 -11.07 0.89
C GLN A 163 -5.03 -11.85 1.74
N ILE A 164 -3.77 -11.98 1.30
CA ILE A 164 -2.69 -12.56 2.12
C ILE A 164 -2.51 -11.74 3.41
N ILE A 165 -2.41 -10.42 3.29
CA ILE A 165 -2.24 -9.52 4.44
C ILE A 165 -3.50 -9.51 5.31
N ARG A 166 -4.68 -9.58 4.69
CA ARG A 166 -5.95 -9.68 5.43
C ARG A 166 -6.06 -10.96 6.24
N ALA A 167 -5.58 -12.11 5.74
CA ALA A 167 -5.55 -13.34 6.53
C ALA A 167 -4.74 -13.15 7.82
N ALA A 168 -3.59 -12.47 7.74
CA ALA A 168 -2.82 -12.11 8.94
C ALA A 168 -3.60 -11.14 9.85
N SER A 169 -4.35 -10.18 9.29
CA SER A 169 -5.17 -9.25 10.08
C SER A 169 -6.30 -9.97 10.80
N VAL A 170 -6.97 -10.91 10.15
CA VAL A 170 -8.00 -11.77 10.74
C VAL A 170 -7.42 -12.57 11.92
N LEU A 171 -6.25 -13.20 11.72
CA LEU A 171 -5.57 -13.93 12.81
C LEU A 171 -5.26 -13.02 14.01
N GLN A 172 -4.70 -11.84 13.76
CA GLN A 172 -4.34 -10.90 14.82
C GLN A 172 -5.56 -10.33 15.56
N LEU A 173 -6.69 -10.13 14.88
CA LEU A 173 -7.96 -9.73 15.50
C LEU A 173 -8.55 -10.86 16.36
N LEU A 174 -8.54 -12.10 15.84
CA LEU A 174 -9.01 -13.26 16.62
C LEU A 174 -8.19 -13.44 17.92
N LEU A 175 -6.90 -13.18 17.88
CA LEU A 175 -6.01 -13.30 19.03
C LEU A 175 -5.96 -12.04 19.92
N GLY A 176 -6.69 -10.98 19.56
CA GLY A 176 -6.73 -9.74 20.31
C GLY A 176 -5.39 -8.99 20.35
N ASN A 177 -4.58 -9.08 19.30
CA ASN A 177 -3.24 -8.50 19.25
C ASN A 177 -3.19 -7.05 18.73
N ILE A 178 -4.26 -6.55 18.10
CA ILE A 178 -4.25 -5.20 17.52
C ILE A 178 -4.59 -4.13 18.56
N GLY A 179 -3.87 -3.00 18.52
CA GLY A 179 -4.04 -1.87 19.44
C GLY A 179 -3.43 -2.09 20.83
N ARG A 180 -2.59 -3.11 20.99
CA ARG A 180 -1.98 -3.49 22.28
C ARG A 180 -0.46 -3.54 22.18
N PRO A 181 0.28 -3.20 23.25
CA PRO A 181 1.74 -3.19 23.23
C PRO A 181 2.37 -4.52 22.83
N GLY A 182 3.24 -4.49 21.81
CA GLY A 182 3.94 -5.67 21.30
C GLY A 182 3.11 -6.56 20.37
N GLY A 183 1.89 -6.14 20.03
CA GLY A 183 1.01 -6.82 19.07
C GLY A 183 0.94 -6.11 17.71
N GLY A 184 0.06 -6.62 16.85
CA GLY A 184 -0.27 -6.00 15.57
C GLY A 184 0.48 -6.55 14.38
N ILE A 185 0.46 -5.77 13.30
CA ILE A 185 1.09 -6.10 12.02
C ILE A 185 2.06 -4.97 11.65
N LEU A 186 3.30 -5.35 11.36
CA LEU A 186 4.36 -4.42 11.00
C LEU A 186 4.75 -4.64 9.53
N ALA A 187 4.40 -3.69 8.69
CA ALA A 187 4.85 -3.66 7.31
C ALA A 187 6.29 -3.13 7.27
N LEU A 188 7.27 -4.02 7.15
CA LEU A 188 8.69 -3.64 7.08
C LEU A 188 8.98 -3.12 5.67
N ARG A 189 8.82 -1.84 5.49
CA ARG A 189 9.02 -1.18 4.20
C ARG A 189 10.49 -0.82 3.99
N GLY A 190 11.00 -0.97 2.76
CA GLY A 190 12.39 -0.67 2.45
C GLY A 190 12.70 0.81 2.42
N HIS A 191 11.76 1.63 1.99
CA HIS A 191 11.93 3.08 1.87
C HIS A 191 11.62 3.78 3.20
N ALA A 192 12.52 4.67 3.66
CA ALA A 192 12.43 5.32 4.98
C ALA A 192 11.17 6.18 5.17
N SER A 193 10.64 6.79 4.10
CA SER A 193 9.46 7.66 4.12
C SER A 193 8.29 7.11 3.30
N ILE A 194 8.17 5.79 3.17
CA ILE A 194 7.08 5.22 2.35
C ILE A 194 5.69 5.53 2.92
N GLN A 195 5.54 5.62 4.23
CA GLN A 195 4.31 6.08 4.85
C GLN A 195 4.07 7.55 4.53
N GLY A 196 5.08 8.40 4.68
CA GLY A 196 4.99 9.83 4.37
C GLY A 196 4.64 10.12 2.91
N SER A 197 5.17 9.36 1.97
CA SER A 197 4.85 9.51 0.56
C SER A 197 3.41 9.10 0.21
N THR A 198 2.77 8.28 1.04
CA THR A 198 1.34 7.98 0.92
C THR A 198 0.48 9.00 1.67
N ASP A 199 0.94 9.49 2.81
CA ASP A 199 0.26 10.49 3.64
C ASP A 199 0.12 11.86 2.93
N ILE A 200 1.19 12.29 2.25
CA ILE A 200 1.22 13.45 1.34
C ILE A 200 1.37 12.85 -0.06
N PRO A 201 0.28 12.58 -0.78
CA PRO A 201 0.20 11.45 -1.67
C PRO A 201 1.08 11.55 -2.91
N THR A 202 1.73 10.45 -3.21
CA THR A 202 2.24 10.13 -4.55
C THR A 202 1.21 9.33 -5.36
N LEU A 203 0.05 9.01 -4.80
CA LEU A 203 -1.04 8.31 -5.47
C LEU A 203 -1.99 9.31 -6.14
N TYR A 204 -2.45 8.99 -7.35
CA TYR A 204 -3.23 9.91 -8.18
C TYR A 204 -4.68 10.11 -7.71
N ASP A 205 -5.22 9.18 -6.93
CA ASP A 205 -6.63 9.11 -6.54
C ASP A 205 -6.94 9.57 -5.13
N ILE A 206 -5.94 10.13 -4.44
CA ILE A 206 -6.09 10.71 -3.10
C ILE A 206 -5.44 12.10 -2.98
N LEU A 207 -5.97 12.90 -2.06
CA LEU A 207 -5.42 14.16 -1.58
C LEU A 207 -4.67 13.94 -0.26
N PRO A 208 -3.87 14.92 0.23
CA PRO A 208 -3.17 14.82 1.50
C PRO A 208 -4.05 14.35 2.65
N GLY A 209 -3.52 13.46 3.48
CA GLY A 209 -4.27 12.89 4.60
C GLY A 209 -5.36 11.91 4.18
N TYR A 210 -5.20 11.23 3.06
CA TYR A 210 -6.11 10.20 2.56
C TYR A 210 -7.52 10.70 2.20
N LEU A 211 -7.70 12.00 1.94
CA LEU A 211 -8.95 12.51 1.40
C LEU A 211 -9.11 12.02 -0.05
N PRO A 212 -10.30 11.60 -0.49
CA PRO A 212 -10.50 11.12 -1.85
C PRO A 212 -10.28 12.22 -2.89
N MET A 213 -9.55 11.95 -3.97
CA MET A 213 -9.50 12.84 -5.11
C MET A 213 -10.87 12.83 -5.84
N PRO A 214 -11.47 13.97 -6.20
CA PRO A 214 -12.71 13.99 -6.95
C PRO A 214 -12.57 13.38 -8.34
N PHE A 215 -13.57 12.61 -8.79
CA PHE A 215 -13.62 12.00 -10.12
C PHE A 215 -14.60 12.75 -11.04
N PHE A 216 -14.19 13.01 -12.29
CA PHE A 216 -14.97 13.79 -13.23
C PHE A 216 -16.35 13.18 -13.52
N ALA A 217 -16.41 11.88 -13.72
CA ALA A 217 -17.64 11.18 -14.11
C ALA A 217 -18.58 10.84 -12.92
N GLN A 218 -18.10 10.92 -11.68
CA GLN A 218 -18.80 10.36 -10.52
C GLN A 218 -19.13 11.39 -9.45
N ASP A 219 -18.40 12.51 -9.43
CA ASP A 219 -18.52 13.44 -8.32
C ASP A 219 -19.17 14.75 -8.75
N SER A 220 -20.08 15.22 -7.91
CA SER A 220 -20.69 16.53 -8.02
C SER A 220 -19.63 17.63 -8.06
N HIS A 221 -19.94 18.71 -8.72
CA HIS A 221 -19.15 19.95 -8.68
C HIS A 221 -19.38 20.79 -7.40
N LYS A 222 -20.28 20.32 -6.50
CA LYS A 222 -20.60 21.01 -5.23
C LYS A 222 -19.86 20.36 -4.07
N LEU A 223 -19.19 21.16 -3.27
CA LEU A 223 -18.49 20.71 -2.08
C LEU A 223 -19.42 20.00 -1.09
N ALA A 224 -20.66 20.48 -0.95
CA ALA A 224 -21.64 19.88 -0.03
C ALA A 224 -21.97 18.43 -0.38
N ASP A 225 -22.13 18.12 -1.68
CA ASP A 225 -22.41 16.76 -2.13
C ASP A 225 -21.18 15.84 -1.94
N TYR A 226 -19.98 16.36 -2.21
CA TYR A 226 -18.74 15.66 -1.96
C TYR A 226 -18.57 15.32 -0.46
N ILE A 227 -18.80 16.30 0.42
CA ILE A 227 -18.76 16.07 1.88
C ILE A 227 -19.81 15.02 2.29
N LYS A 228 -21.04 15.13 1.81
CA LYS A 228 -22.10 14.16 2.09
C LYS A 228 -21.72 12.74 1.68
N LYS A 229 -21.05 12.60 0.54
CA LYS A 229 -20.60 11.29 0.03
C LYS A 229 -19.50 10.65 0.88
N HIS A 230 -18.56 11.43 1.41
CA HIS A 230 -17.34 10.92 2.03
C HIS A 230 -17.28 11.05 3.55
N ARG A 231 -18.14 11.85 4.15
CA ARG A 231 -18.21 12.00 5.60
C ARG A 231 -18.86 10.78 6.24
N VAL A 232 -18.20 10.24 7.27
CA VAL A 232 -18.78 9.22 8.14
C VAL A 232 -19.13 9.82 9.50
N ARG A 233 -20.06 9.20 10.24
CA ARG A 233 -20.55 9.74 11.52
C ARG A 233 -19.59 9.50 12.69
N ILE A 234 -18.53 8.69 12.50
CA ILE A 234 -17.77 8.08 13.58
C ILE A 234 -16.28 8.26 13.38
N GLY A 235 -15.55 8.20 14.50
CA GLY A 235 -14.10 8.20 14.50
C GLY A 235 -13.51 9.48 13.92
N LEU A 236 -12.32 9.39 13.38
CA LEU A 236 -11.62 10.54 12.83
C LEU A 236 -12.30 11.13 11.60
N TRP A 237 -12.98 10.31 10.79
CA TRP A 237 -13.66 10.76 9.58
C TRP A 237 -14.96 11.52 9.82
N SER A 238 -15.44 11.59 11.06
CA SER A 238 -16.60 12.43 11.41
C SER A 238 -16.34 13.94 11.21
N ASN A 239 -15.07 14.33 11.16
CA ASN A 239 -14.63 15.70 10.93
C ASN A 239 -14.18 15.97 9.48
N PHE A 240 -14.60 15.14 8.54
CA PHE A 240 -14.19 15.20 7.13
C PHE A 240 -14.37 16.59 6.49
N ASP A 241 -15.45 17.26 6.80
CA ASP A 241 -15.74 18.62 6.32
C ASP A 241 -14.68 19.64 6.77
N ALA A 242 -14.23 19.57 8.03
CA ALA A 242 -13.17 20.44 8.52
C ALA A 242 -11.82 20.13 7.81
N TYR A 243 -11.55 18.88 7.48
CA TYR A 243 -10.32 18.47 6.81
C TYR A 243 -10.25 19.00 5.38
N ILE A 244 -11.29 18.76 4.58
CA ILE A 244 -11.30 19.21 3.19
C ILE A 244 -11.34 20.74 3.08
N ILE A 245 -12.13 21.43 3.90
CA ILE A 245 -12.21 22.91 3.86
C ILE A 245 -10.87 23.52 4.28
N SER A 246 -10.23 23.00 5.34
CA SER A 246 -8.92 23.48 5.75
C SER A 246 -7.82 23.22 4.70
N LEU A 247 -7.89 22.10 3.96
CA LEU A 247 -6.98 21.84 2.84
C LEU A 247 -7.17 22.86 1.71
N LEU A 248 -8.41 23.15 1.33
CA LEU A 248 -8.71 24.15 0.29
C LEU A 248 -8.26 25.55 0.71
N LYS A 249 -8.39 25.90 2.00
CA LYS A 249 -7.85 27.14 2.56
C LYS A 249 -6.32 27.19 2.52
N ALA A 250 -5.63 26.08 2.76
CA ALA A 250 -4.18 26.00 2.61
C ALA A 250 -3.74 26.17 1.15
N TYR A 251 -4.48 25.59 0.19
CA TYR A 251 -4.16 25.69 -1.23
C TYR A 251 -4.42 27.08 -1.80
N TYR A 252 -5.54 27.70 -1.48
CA TYR A 252 -6.04 28.89 -2.19
C TYR A 252 -6.13 30.15 -1.33
N GLY A 253 -5.76 30.09 -0.05
CA GLY A 253 -5.70 31.24 0.85
C GLY A 253 -6.98 32.06 0.85
N ASP A 254 -6.86 33.38 0.64
CA ASP A 254 -7.99 34.31 0.62
C ASP A 254 -8.92 34.11 -0.58
N ALA A 255 -8.45 33.49 -1.66
CA ALA A 255 -9.30 33.19 -2.81
C ALA A 255 -10.35 32.08 -2.50
N ALA A 256 -10.11 31.24 -1.49
CA ALA A 256 -11.05 30.22 -1.03
C ALA A 256 -12.09 30.84 -0.09
N THR A 257 -13.31 31.03 -0.57
CA THR A 257 -14.43 31.63 0.19
C THR A 257 -15.65 30.70 0.20
N LYS A 258 -16.60 30.95 1.11
CA LYS A 258 -17.85 30.16 1.15
C LYS A 258 -18.66 30.29 -0.15
N GLU A 259 -18.62 31.46 -0.78
CA GLU A 259 -19.38 31.77 -2.00
C GLU A 259 -18.91 30.96 -3.21
N ASN A 260 -17.65 30.53 -3.20
CA ASN A 260 -17.09 29.70 -4.29
C ASN A 260 -16.77 28.26 -3.84
N ASP A 261 -17.47 27.76 -2.81
CA ASP A 261 -17.22 26.44 -2.24
C ASP A 261 -15.73 26.22 -1.86
N PHE A 262 -15.09 27.25 -1.33
CA PHE A 262 -13.66 27.29 -0.97
C PHE A 262 -12.72 26.94 -2.13
N GLY A 263 -13.14 27.14 -3.38
CA GLY A 263 -12.36 26.79 -4.56
C GLY A 263 -12.38 25.28 -4.89
N PHE A 264 -13.32 24.52 -4.37
CA PHE A 264 -13.43 23.06 -4.59
C PHE A 264 -13.42 22.70 -6.10
N ASN A 265 -14.02 23.52 -6.96
CA ASN A 265 -14.01 23.32 -8.40
C ASN A 265 -12.67 23.64 -9.09
N TRP A 266 -11.70 24.18 -8.37
CA TRP A 266 -10.33 24.37 -8.88
C TRP A 266 -9.45 23.14 -8.69
N LEU A 267 -9.87 22.16 -7.87
CA LEU A 267 -9.20 20.88 -7.78
C LEU A 267 -9.27 20.16 -9.13
N PRO A 268 -8.19 19.49 -9.55
CA PRO A 268 -8.24 18.62 -10.70
C PRO A 268 -9.21 17.45 -10.46
N ARG A 269 -9.76 16.89 -11.54
CA ARG A 269 -10.66 15.74 -11.52
C ARG A 269 -9.97 14.57 -12.18
N VAL A 270 -10.01 13.42 -11.52
CA VAL A 270 -9.52 12.18 -12.12
C VAL A 270 -10.45 11.77 -13.26
N THR A 271 -9.90 11.52 -14.45
CA THR A 271 -10.66 11.21 -15.66
C THR A 271 -10.56 9.76 -16.15
N GLY A 272 -9.66 8.99 -15.57
CA GLY A 272 -9.40 7.62 -16.00
C GLY A 272 -8.53 6.83 -15.04
N ASP A 273 -7.96 5.74 -15.54
CA ASP A 273 -6.99 4.92 -14.82
C ASP A 273 -5.58 5.50 -14.97
N HIS A 274 -5.09 6.14 -13.91
CA HIS A 274 -3.73 6.67 -13.84
C HIS A 274 -2.84 5.86 -12.90
N SER A 275 -3.21 4.58 -12.64
CA SER A 275 -2.38 3.64 -11.89
C SER A 275 -1.04 3.40 -12.57
N HIS A 276 -0.07 2.85 -11.83
CA HIS A 276 1.29 2.61 -12.36
C HIS A 276 1.29 1.86 -13.69
N PHE A 277 0.52 0.78 -13.82
CA PHE A 277 0.47 0.04 -15.08
C PHE A 277 -0.47 0.68 -16.12
N GLY A 278 -1.50 1.39 -15.68
CA GLY A 278 -2.41 2.12 -16.57
C GLY A 278 -1.65 3.16 -17.40
N PHE A 279 -0.78 3.96 -16.76
CA PHE A 279 -0.05 4.99 -17.49
C PHE A 279 1.05 4.42 -18.41
N TRP A 280 1.65 3.25 -18.10
CA TRP A 280 2.59 2.60 -19.02
C TRP A 280 1.91 2.16 -20.32
N TYR A 281 0.69 1.63 -20.24
CA TYR A 281 -0.09 1.30 -21.43
C TYR A 281 -0.54 2.55 -22.19
N ASP A 282 -0.97 3.60 -21.50
CA ASP A 282 -1.32 4.88 -22.14
C ASP A 282 -0.11 5.52 -22.84
N MET A 283 1.06 5.40 -22.25
CA MET A 283 2.32 5.84 -22.85
C MET A 283 2.67 5.00 -24.09
N GLN A 284 2.59 3.67 -24.01
CA GLN A 284 2.82 2.76 -25.14
C GLN A 284 1.84 3.03 -26.30
N ASP A 285 0.61 3.40 -25.98
CA ASP A 285 -0.42 3.76 -26.95
C ASP A 285 -0.29 5.20 -27.48
N GLY A 286 0.75 5.95 -27.07
CA GLY A 286 1.00 7.33 -27.53
C GLY A 286 0.02 8.37 -27.00
N LYS A 287 -0.67 8.10 -25.89
CA LYS A 287 -1.63 9.03 -25.27
C LYS A 287 -0.98 10.02 -24.30
N MET A 288 0.31 9.85 -24.00
CA MET A 288 1.07 10.72 -23.10
C MET A 288 2.18 11.44 -23.85
N ASP A 289 2.33 12.75 -23.57
CA ASP A 289 3.38 13.58 -24.17
C ASP A 289 4.68 13.57 -23.36
N GLY A 290 4.62 13.43 -22.06
CA GLY A 290 5.80 13.53 -21.21
C GLY A 290 5.66 12.87 -19.85
N LEU A 291 6.82 12.64 -19.21
CA LEU A 291 6.92 12.00 -17.90
C LEU A 291 8.01 12.65 -17.05
N PHE A 292 7.72 12.86 -15.76
CA PHE A 292 8.71 13.12 -14.72
C PHE A 292 9.02 11.82 -13.97
N VAL A 293 10.30 11.46 -13.89
CA VAL A 293 10.80 10.34 -13.09
C VAL A 293 11.74 10.91 -12.02
N MET A 294 11.36 10.76 -10.76
CA MET A 294 12.09 11.34 -9.63
C MET A 294 12.49 10.22 -8.64
N GLY A 295 13.81 9.92 -8.61
CA GLY A 295 14.34 8.89 -7.71
C GLY A 295 13.84 7.48 -7.99
N GLN A 296 13.52 7.17 -9.24
CA GLN A 296 13.08 5.86 -9.73
C GLN A 296 13.84 5.43 -10.98
N ASN A 297 13.89 4.12 -11.21
CA ASN A 297 14.54 3.54 -12.38
C ASN A 297 13.63 2.54 -13.10
N PRO A 298 12.47 2.97 -13.65
CA PRO A 298 11.48 2.09 -14.25
C PRO A 298 12.00 1.24 -15.41
N ALA A 299 12.93 1.73 -16.20
CA ALA A 299 13.51 0.98 -17.33
C ALA A 299 14.04 -0.42 -16.96
N VAL A 300 14.30 -0.67 -15.66
CA VAL A 300 14.75 -1.97 -15.14
C VAL A 300 14.00 -2.39 -13.86
N GLY A 301 13.24 -1.49 -13.24
CA GLY A 301 12.69 -1.70 -11.90
C GLY A 301 11.28 -2.24 -11.86
N SER A 302 10.54 -2.20 -12.95
CA SER A 302 9.14 -2.62 -13.04
C SER A 302 8.97 -3.89 -13.89
N PRO A 303 7.88 -4.65 -13.70
CA PRO A 303 7.58 -5.83 -14.51
C PRO A 303 7.47 -5.51 -15.99
N ASN A 304 7.93 -6.42 -16.84
CA ASN A 304 8.02 -6.25 -18.28
C ASN A 304 8.82 -5.00 -18.70
N GLY A 305 10.06 -4.92 -18.22
CA GLY A 305 10.95 -3.79 -18.51
C GLY A 305 11.12 -3.47 -19.98
N LYS A 306 11.01 -4.47 -20.86
CA LYS A 306 11.04 -4.30 -22.32
C LYS A 306 9.87 -3.41 -22.81
N LEU A 307 8.66 -3.65 -22.32
CA LEU A 307 7.50 -2.83 -22.63
C LEU A 307 7.69 -1.40 -22.12
N GLU A 308 8.20 -1.25 -20.91
CA GLU A 308 8.42 0.08 -20.31
C GLU A 308 9.47 0.89 -21.09
N ARG A 309 10.59 0.28 -21.47
CA ARG A 309 11.58 0.94 -22.34
C ARG A 309 11.01 1.33 -23.70
N SER A 310 10.15 0.47 -24.29
CA SER A 310 9.41 0.80 -25.52
C SER A 310 8.49 2.00 -25.32
N ALA A 311 7.75 2.03 -24.21
CA ALA A 311 6.82 3.11 -23.86
C ALA A 311 7.54 4.45 -23.66
N LEU A 312 8.69 4.45 -22.97
CA LEU A 312 9.53 5.65 -22.83
C LEU A 312 9.91 6.26 -24.18
N GLY A 313 10.15 5.43 -25.19
CA GLY A 313 10.45 5.85 -26.56
C GLY A 313 9.28 6.48 -27.33
N LYS A 314 8.05 6.45 -26.78
CA LYS A 314 6.86 7.08 -27.39
C LYS A 314 6.60 8.50 -26.89
N LEU A 315 7.28 8.93 -25.83
CA LEU A 315 7.16 10.27 -25.27
C LEU A 315 7.77 11.33 -26.18
N LYS A 316 7.29 12.57 -26.07
CA LYS A 316 7.96 13.74 -26.63
C LYS A 316 9.11 14.21 -25.75
N TRP A 317 8.93 14.09 -24.42
CA TRP A 317 9.96 14.48 -23.44
C TRP A 317 9.91 13.59 -22.19
N LEU A 318 11.10 13.38 -21.59
CA LEU A 318 11.30 12.66 -20.35
C LEU A 318 12.23 13.47 -19.44
N VAL A 319 11.75 13.81 -18.26
CA VAL A 319 12.57 14.45 -17.22
C VAL A 319 12.94 13.40 -16.18
N VAL A 320 14.22 13.12 -16.04
CA VAL A 320 14.77 12.23 -15.01
C VAL A 320 15.51 13.05 -13.96
N ARG A 321 15.13 12.88 -12.69
CA ARG A 321 15.86 13.42 -11.55
C ARG A 321 16.41 12.30 -10.71
N ASP A 322 17.72 12.19 -10.67
CA ASP A 322 18.39 11.17 -9.87
C ASP A 322 19.78 11.63 -9.44
N MET A 323 20.40 10.94 -8.50
CA MET A 323 21.77 11.20 -8.03
C MET A 323 22.82 10.76 -9.03
N VAL A 324 22.47 9.85 -9.93
CA VAL A 324 23.34 9.31 -10.99
C VAL A 324 22.54 9.14 -12.27
N GLU A 325 23.25 9.00 -13.41
CA GLU A 325 22.62 8.63 -14.67
C GLU A 325 22.20 7.16 -14.64
N VAL A 326 20.92 6.94 -14.29
CA VAL A 326 20.31 5.61 -14.25
C VAL A 326 19.86 5.14 -15.63
N GLU A 327 19.53 3.86 -15.77
CA GLU A 327 19.07 3.24 -17.01
C GLU A 327 17.92 3.98 -17.68
N THR A 328 17.00 4.53 -16.89
CA THR A 328 15.86 5.32 -17.41
C THR A 328 16.31 6.57 -18.15
N ALA A 329 17.40 7.21 -17.75
CA ALA A 329 17.94 8.38 -18.44
C ALA A 329 18.66 8.04 -19.76
N SER A 330 19.18 6.81 -19.87
CA SER A 330 19.96 6.36 -21.04
C SER A 330 19.32 5.20 -21.80
N PHE A 331 18.04 4.96 -21.63
CA PHE A 331 17.32 3.83 -22.27
C PHE A 331 17.47 3.87 -23.81
N TRP A 332 17.51 5.05 -24.38
CA TRP A 332 17.61 5.30 -25.80
C TRP A 332 18.99 4.96 -26.40
N LEU A 333 20.03 4.85 -25.58
CA LEU A 333 21.43 4.60 -26.00
C LEU A 333 21.94 3.23 -25.55
N ASP A 334 21.66 2.84 -24.30
CA ASP A 334 22.32 1.71 -23.64
C ASP A 334 21.41 0.48 -23.43
N ALA A 335 20.11 0.58 -23.71
CA ALA A 335 19.19 -0.51 -23.48
C ALA A 335 19.58 -1.80 -24.23
N PRO A 336 19.22 -2.99 -23.71
CA PRO A 336 19.53 -4.24 -24.37
C PRO A 336 19.05 -4.33 -25.82
N GLU A 337 17.89 -3.77 -26.14
CA GLU A 337 17.30 -3.74 -27.49
C GLU A 337 18.15 -2.90 -28.45
N VAL A 338 18.69 -1.79 -27.97
CA VAL A 338 19.61 -0.93 -28.75
C VAL A 338 20.92 -1.65 -29.02
N LYS A 339 21.50 -2.28 -28.01
CA LYS A 339 22.76 -3.05 -28.13
C LYS A 339 22.65 -4.24 -29.09
N ARG A 340 21.47 -4.86 -29.18
CA ARG A 340 21.19 -5.94 -30.13
C ARG A 340 20.83 -5.44 -31.53
N GLY A 341 20.68 -4.11 -31.73
CA GLY A 341 20.26 -3.51 -32.98
C GLY A 341 18.79 -3.70 -33.34
N GLU A 342 17.96 -4.07 -32.35
CA GLU A 342 16.51 -4.18 -32.50
C GLU A 342 15.83 -2.80 -32.56
N VAL A 343 16.42 -1.81 -31.89
CA VAL A 343 16.00 -0.41 -31.89
C VAL A 343 17.22 0.46 -32.21
N ARG A 344 17.05 1.45 -33.07
CA ARG A 344 18.10 2.41 -33.39
C ARG A 344 17.90 3.71 -32.59
N PRO A 345 18.93 4.24 -31.93
CA PRO A 345 18.84 5.49 -31.17
C PRO A 345 18.22 6.66 -31.94
N GLU A 346 18.52 6.76 -33.24
CA GLU A 346 18.05 7.83 -34.12
C GLU A 346 16.55 7.78 -34.40
N GLU A 347 15.92 6.65 -34.13
CA GLU A 347 14.46 6.46 -34.31
C GLU A 347 13.65 6.84 -33.06
N ILE A 348 14.34 7.07 -31.93
CA ILE A 348 13.70 7.47 -30.67
C ILE A 348 13.57 8.98 -30.64
N GLY A 349 12.32 9.47 -30.69
CA GLY A 349 12.02 10.91 -30.70
C GLY A 349 11.93 11.57 -29.33
N THR A 350 12.12 10.83 -28.24
CA THR A 350 11.99 11.34 -26.87
C THR A 350 13.19 12.22 -26.50
N GLU A 351 12.94 13.48 -26.17
CA GLU A 351 13.95 14.38 -25.62
C GLU A 351 14.12 14.10 -24.11
N VAL A 352 15.32 13.73 -23.68
CA VAL A 352 15.63 13.37 -22.28
C VAL A 352 16.35 14.50 -21.57
N PHE A 353 15.81 14.93 -20.42
CA PHE A 353 16.39 15.91 -19.53
C PHE A 353 16.83 15.20 -18.24
N LEU A 354 18.13 15.21 -17.96
CA LEU A 354 18.68 14.72 -16.71
C LEU A 354 19.01 15.88 -15.76
N PHE A 355 18.31 15.94 -14.61
CA PHE A 355 18.57 16.92 -13.56
C PHE A 355 19.17 16.24 -12.34
N PRO A 356 20.36 16.66 -11.86
CA PRO A 356 20.96 16.08 -10.68
C PRO A 356 20.16 16.37 -9.43
N ALA A 357 19.94 15.33 -8.60
CA ALA A 357 19.19 15.39 -7.36
C ALA A 357 20.11 15.27 -6.14
N ALA A 358 19.80 16.03 -5.10
CA ALA A 358 20.47 15.93 -3.82
C ALA A 358 20.13 14.62 -3.11
N GLY A 359 21.13 13.97 -2.53
CA GLY A 359 20.96 12.80 -1.67
C GLY A 359 20.34 13.15 -0.32
N THR A 360 20.02 12.13 0.47
CA THR A 360 19.35 12.31 1.75
C THR A 360 20.14 13.17 2.75
N ALA A 361 21.46 13.00 2.82
CA ALA A 361 22.34 13.79 3.69
C ALA A 361 22.56 15.24 3.21
N GLU A 362 22.24 15.51 1.96
CA GLU A 362 22.51 16.76 1.25
C GLU A 362 21.30 17.71 1.21
N LYS A 363 20.21 17.35 1.87
CA LYS A 363 18.98 18.15 1.93
C LYS A 363 18.28 18.01 3.26
N GLU A 364 17.61 19.07 3.67
CA GLU A 364 16.69 19.09 4.80
C GLU A 364 15.36 18.42 4.43
N GLY A 365 14.64 17.89 5.41
CA GLY A 365 13.35 17.27 5.16
C GLY A 365 12.83 16.42 6.31
N THR A 366 11.87 15.55 5.98
CA THR A 366 11.26 14.64 6.95
C THR A 366 11.20 13.23 6.42
N PHE A 367 11.12 12.26 7.34
CA PHE A 367 10.71 10.89 7.08
C PHE A 367 9.49 10.56 7.93
N THR A 368 8.46 9.96 7.35
CA THR A 368 7.42 9.27 8.10
C THR A 368 7.52 7.78 7.84
N ASN A 369 7.87 7.02 8.85
CA ASN A 369 8.03 5.57 8.75
C ASN A 369 6.68 4.84 8.86
N THR A 370 6.69 3.52 8.71
CA THR A 370 5.50 2.68 8.77
C THR A 370 4.70 2.80 10.10
N GLN A 371 5.35 3.18 11.18
CA GLN A 371 4.70 3.43 12.47
C GLN A 371 4.06 4.83 12.57
N ARG A 372 3.95 5.54 11.44
CA ARG A 372 3.37 6.89 11.38
C ARG A 372 4.20 7.94 12.12
N LEU A 373 5.47 7.61 12.40
CA LEU A 373 6.39 8.47 13.11
C LEU A 373 7.11 9.39 12.13
N LEU A 374 6.79 10.67 12.19
CA LEU A 374 7.44 11.75 11.46
C LEU A 374 8.69 12.19 12.22
N GLN A 375 9.82 12.17 11.51
CA GLN A 375 11.11 12.64 12.03
C GLN A 375 11.67 13.70 11.08
N TYR A 376 12.02 14.86 11.64
CA TYR A 376 12.69 15.94 10.93
C TYR A 376 14.19 15.65 10.86
N ARG A 377 14.84 16.02 9.79
CA ARG A 377 16.28 15.91 9.62
C ARG A 377 16.85 17.18 8.97
N GLU A 378 17.97 17.61 9.47
CA GLU A 378 18.75 18.69 8.92
C GLU A 378 19.62 18.20 7.75
N LYS A 379 20.05 19.13 6.92
CA LYS A 379 21.10 18.90 5.92
C LYS A 379 22.44 18.73 6.62
N ALA A 380 23.17 17.67 6.33
CA ALA A 380 24.46 17.37 6.93
C ALA A 380 25.64 17.90 6.11
N VAL A 381 25.51 17.89 4.77
CA VAL A 381 26.53 18.33 3.81
C VAL A 381 25.86 19.03 2.63
N ASP A 382 26.59 19.88 1.93
CA ASP A 382 26.08 20.50 0.71
C ASP A 382 26.06 19.49 -0.45
N PRO A 383 25.04 19.58 -1.34
CA PRO A 383 24.99 18.75 -2.53
C PRO A 383 26.12 19.12 -3.51
N PRO A 384 26.66 18.15 -4.26
CA PRO A 384 27.71 18.41 -5.22
C PRO A 384 27.18 19.12 -6.48
N GLY A 385 27.97 20.08 -7.01
CA GLY A 385 27.68 20.74 -8.29
C GLY A 385 26.29 21.35 -8.37
N ASP A 386 25.56 21.01 -9.44
CA ASP A 386 24.18 21.49 -9.68
C ASP A 386 23.08 20.65 -9.02
N ALA A 387 23.43 19.69 -8.17
CA ALA A 387 22.43 18.90 -7.47
C ALA A 387 21.57 19.78 -6.54
N ARG A 388 20.27 19.58 -6.57
CA ARG A 388 19.28 20.35 -5.79
C ARG A 388 18.29 19.40 -5.11
N SER A 389 17.67 19.87 -4.03
CA SER A 389 16.63 19.13 -3.34
C SER A 389 15.38 18.93 -4.23
N ASP A 390 14.57 17.93 -3.91
CA ASP A 390 13.28 17.75 -4.59
C ASP A 390 12.34 18.91 -4.28
N THR A 391 12.39 19.44 -3.05
CA THR A 391 11.62 20.63 -2.61
C THR A 391 11.97 21.84 -3.47
N TRP A 392 13.27 22.10 -3.70
CA TRP A 392 13.73 23.16 -4.58
C TRP A 392 13.17 23.03 -5.99
N PHE A 393 13.31 21.83 -6.56
CA PHE A 393 12.85 21.58 -7.95
C PHE A 393 11.34 21.78 -8.10
N VAL A 394 10.54 21.17 -7.23
CA VAL A 394 9.07 21.27 -7.31
C VAL A 394 8.61 22.71 -7.04
N TYR A 395 9.22 23.39 -6.07
CA TYR A 395 8.91 24.78 -5.77
C TYR A 395 9.16 25.71 -6.97
N HIS A 396 10.36 25.69 -7.52
CA HIS A 396 10.72 26.56 -8.64
C HIS A 396 9.99 26.22 -9.93
N LEU A 397 9.74 24.93 -10.20
CA LEU A 397 8.90 24.52 -11.32
C LEU A 397 7.48 25.06 -11.16
N GLY A 398 6.87 24.92 -9.99
CA GLY A 398 5.54 25.46 -9.69
C GLY A 398 5.46 26.98 -9.82
N ARG A 399 6.48 27.70 -9.35
CA ARG A 399 6.58 29.17 -9.52
C ARG A 399 6.61 29.56 -10.99
N ARG A 400 7.38 28.88 -11.83
CA ARG A 400 7.44 29.14 -13.28
C ARG A 400 6.12 28.82 -13.98
N ILE A 401 5.45 27.74 -13.59
CA ILE A 401 4.11 27.42 -14.12
C ILE A 401 3.11 28.51 -13.75
N LYS A 402 3.10 28.96 -12.50
CA LYS A 402 2.23 30.09 -12.07
C LYS A 402 2.51 31.37 -12.84
N GLU A 403 3.77 31.72 -13.03
CA GLU A 403 4.14 32.90 -13.81
C GLU A 403 3.61 32.84 -15.24
N LYS A 404 3.73 31.67 -15.92
CA LYS A 404 3.17 31.47 -17.25
C LYS A 404 1.63 31.53 -17.26
N ALA A 405 0.97 30.95 -16.24
CA ALA A 405 -0.48 30.94 -16.11
C ALA A 405 -1.07 32.33 -15.79
N LYS A 406 -0.32 33.23 -15.13
CA LYS A 406 -0.77 34.55 -14.71
C LYS A 406 -1.33 35.42 -15.83
N ASN A 407 -0.79 35.29 -17.04
CA ASN A 407 -1.20 36.04 -18.22
C ASN A 407 -2.29 35.31 -19.04
N ASP A 408 -2.70 34.13 -18.62
CA ASP A 408 -3.71 33.31 -19.28
C ASP A 408 -4.96 33.21 -18.40
N GLN A 409 -5.95 34.03 -18.70
CA GLN A 409 -7.20 34.13 -17.91
C GLN A 409 -8.24 33.05 -18.27
N ARG A 410 -7.87 32.02 -19.01
CA ARG A 410 -8.80 30.91 -19.29
C ARG A 410 -9.26 30.23 -17.99
N PRO A 411 -10.53 29.82 -17.87
CA PRO A 411 -11.08 29.22 -16.66
C PRO A 411 -10.27 28.04 -16.11
N ARG A 412 -9.64 27.26 -16.99
CA ARG A 412 -8.77 26.13 -16.60
C ARG A 412 -7.55 26.52 -15.76
N ASN A 413 -7.11 27.78 -15.83
CA ASN A 413 -5.96 28.29 -15.07
C ASN A 413 -6.37 28.94 -13.74
N ALA A 414 -7.66 29.05 -13.44
CA ALA A 414 -8.14 29.70 -12.22
C ALA A 414 -7.53 29.07 -10.96
N GLY A 415 -7.51 27.74 -10.88
CA GLY A 415 -6.91 27.03 -9.74
C GLY A 415 -5.40 27.28 -9.62
N ILE A 416 -4.66 27.23 -10.74
CA ILE A 416 -3.20 27.50 -10.73
C ILE A 416 -2.92 28.93 -10.27
N ASN A 417 -3.70 29.91 -10.78
CA ASN A 417 -3.53 31.30 -10.41
C ASN A 417 -3.89 31.55 -8.93
N ALA A 418 -4.88 30.85 -8.38
CA ALA A 418 -5.32 30.96 -7.01
C ALA A 418 -4.38 30.27 -5.98
N LEU A 419 -3.56 29.29 -6.39
CA LEU A 419 -2.62 28.60 -5.48
C LEU A 419 -1.74 29.61 -4.74
N THR A 420 -1.56 29.42 -3.45
CA THR A 420 -0.64 30.21 -2.63
C THR A 420 0.82 30.01 -3.07
N TRP A 421 1.31 28.81 -3.14
CA TRP A 421 2.61 28.34 -3.65
C TRP A 421 3.75 29.36 -3.52
N ASP A 422 3.95 29.88 -2.32
CA ASP A 422 4.96 30.89 -2.02
C ASP A 422 5.52 30.67 -0.61
N TYR A 423 6.77 30.22 -0.57
CA TYR A 423 7.48 29.94 0.67
C TYR A 423 8.67 30.88 0.82
N PRO A 424 9.06 31.26 2.04
CA PRO A 424 10.34 31.88 2.30
C PRO A 424 11.47 31.01 1.78
N VAL A 425 12.46 31.65 1.14
CA VAL A 425 13.65 30.97 0.60
C VAL A 425 14.89 31.42 1.34
N GLU A 426 15.93 30.60 1.33
CA GLU A 426 17.22 30.89 1.96
C GLU A 426 18.40 30.51 1.05
N GLY A 427 19.56 31.09 1.35
CA GLY A 427 20.77 30.90 0.58
C GLY A 427 20.73 31.48 -0.84
N ASP A 428 21.88 31.47 -1.51
CA ASP A 428 22.02 31.95 -2.89
C ASP A 428 21.21 31.12 -3.87
N GLU A 429 21.04 29.84 -3.59
CA GLU A 429 20.26 28.90 -4.40
C GLU A 429 18.75 29.06 -4.24
N ARG A 430 18.30 29.87 -3.27
CA ARG A 430 16.88 30.13 -2.98
C ARG A 430 16.12 28.83 -2.63
N GLU A 431 16.68 28.03 -1.74
CA GLU A 431 16.05 26.82 -1.21
C GLU A 431 14.81 27.20 -0.38
N PRO A 432 13.63 26.59 -0.59
CA PRO A 432 12.47 26.82 0.26
C PRO A 432 12.74 26.34 1.68
N LYS A 433 12.32 27.14 2.68
CA LYS A 433 12.43 26.74 4.10
C LYS A 433 11.50 25.59 4.41
N VAL A 434 12.05 24.41 4.61
CA VAL A 434 11.31 23.16 4.88
C VAL A 434 10.43 23.30 6.14
N SER A 435 10.90 24.01 7.15
CA SER A 435 10.10 24.29 8.36
C SER A 435 8.79 25.03 8.04
N ASN A 436 8.78 25.97 7.07
CA ASN A 436 7.57 26.65 6.67
C ASN A 436 6.61 25.74 5.90
N VAL A 437 7.14 24.82 5.07
CA VAL A 437 6.32 23.79 4.42
C VAL A 437 5.69 22.87 5.47
N LEU A 438 6.44 22.45 6.50
CA LEU A 438 5.90 21.61 7.57
C LEU A 438 4.88 22.36 8.45
N LYS A 439 5.01 23.67 8.65
CA LYS A 439 3.99 24.52 9.32
C LYS A 439 2.70 24.59 8.50
N GLU A 440 2.78 24.66 7.15
CA GLU A 440 1.59 24.57 6.29
C GLU A 440 0.92 23.19 6.41
N ILE A 441 1.72 22.12 6.44
CA ILE A 441 1.21 20.76 6.65
C ILE A 441 0.49 20.66 8.00
N ASN A 442 1.06 21.21 9.08
CA ASN A 442 0.45 21.27 10.41
C ASN A 442 -0.88 22.03 10.43
N GLY A 443 -0.92 23.19 9.83
CA GLY A 443 -2.07 24.08 9.79
C GLY A 443 -2.06 25.20 10.84
N TRP A 444 -2.85 26.25 10.54
CA TRP A 444 -2.93 27.48 11.32
C TRP A 444 -4.34 28.08 11.33
N THR A 445 -4.60 28.98 12.27
CA THR A 445 -5.79 29.85 12.26
C THR A 445 -5.62 30.95 11.21
N VAL A 446 -6.62 31.14 10.33
CA VAL A 446 -6.52 32.09 9.20
C VAL A 446 -6.40 33.55 9.69
N ALA A 447 -7.06 33.92 10.82
CA ALA A 447 -7.12 35.26 11.30
C ALA A 447 -5.79 35.83 11.86
N ASP A 448 -5.02 34.99 12.56
CA ASP A 448 -3.81 35.42 13.29
C ASP A 448 -2.60 34.52 13.03
N HIS A 449 -2.70 33.58 12.10
CA HIS A 449 -1.65 32.65 11.67
C HIS A 449 -1.01 31.83 12.81
N LYS A 450 -1.74 31.59 13.91
CA LYS A 450 -1.24 30.70 14.97
C LYS A 450 -1.33 29.26 14.59
N GLN A 451 -0.27 28.50 14.88
CA GLN A 451 -0.19 27.08 14.63
C GLN A 451 -1.26 26.29 15.41
N LEU A 452 -1.82 25.25 14.79
CA LEU A 452 -2.86 24.43 15.41
C LEU A 452 -2.25 23.33 16.28
N PRO A 453 -2.65 23.20 17.56
CA PRO A 453 -2.01 22.27 18.49
C PRO A 453 -2.44 20.82 18.32
N GLN A 454 -3.56 20.53 17.64
CA GLN A 454 -4.14 19.19 17.50
C GLN A 454 -5.25 19.14 16.44
N ILE A 455 -5.60 17.95 15.98
CA ILE A 455 -6.63 17.72 14.94
C ILE A 455 -7.99 18.33 15.31
N GLN A 456 -8.37 18.29 16.59
CA GLN A 456 -9.65 18.82 17.08
C GLN A 456 -9.78 20.36 16.93
N SER A 457 -8.68 21.02 16.63
CA SER A 457 -8.68 22.47 16.37
C SER A 457 -9.16 22.86 14.97
N LEU A 458 -9.20 21.91 14.04
CA LEU A 458 -9.66 22.14 12.67
C LEU A 458 -11.16 22.47 12.62
N LYS A 459 -11.53 23.43 11.76
CA LYS A 459 -12.89 23.96 11.61
C LYS A 459 -13.37 23.84 10.17
N ASN A 460 -14.69 23.73 10.01
CA ASN A 460 -15.36 23.64 8.71
C ASN A 460 -15.95 24.97 8.20
N ASP A 461 -15.60 26.07 8.83
CA ASP A 461 -16.11 27.41 8.50
C ASP A 461 -15.12 28.25 7.69
N GLY A 462 -13.92 27.74 7.38
CA GLY A 462 -12.85 28.43 6.69
C GLY A 462 -11.94 29.26 7.60
N SER A 463 -12.12 29.18 8.93
CA SER A 463 -11.26 29.88 9.90
C SER A 463 -9.93 29.18 10.18
N THR A 464 -9.73 27.96 9.64
CA THR A 464 -8.47 27.21 9.72
C THR A 464 -8.01 26.79 8.33
N ALA A 465 -6.69 26.67 8.16
CA ALA A 465 -6.02 26.13 6.99
C ALA A 465 -5.07 25.00 7.44
N CYS A 466 -4.95 23.92 6.66
CA CYS A 466 -4.10 22.77 7.01
C CYS A 466 -3.78 21.94 5.78
N GLY A 467 -2.51 21.77 5.46
CA GLY A 467 -2.06 21.01 4.31
C GLY A 467 -2.30 19.50 4.42
N ALA A 468 -2.24 18.94 5.64
CA ALA A 468 -2.58 17.53 5.88
C ALA A 468 -3.04 17.29 7.31
N TRP A 469 -4.33 17.14 7.50
CA TRP A 469 -4.99 17.03 8.81
C TRP A 469 -4.38 15.99 9.75
N ILE A 470 -3.84 14.88 9.25
CA ILE A 470 -3.23 13.83 10.08
C ILE A 470 -1.98 14.33 10.82
N TYR A 471 -1.26 15.30 10.27
CA TYR A 471 -0.06 15.88 10.88
C TYR A 471 -0.35 17.10 11.77
N CYS A 472 -1.61 17.52 11.89
CA CYS A 472 -1.98 18.62 12.74
C CYS A 472 -1.57 18.34 14.20
N GLY A 473 -0.80 19.27 14.79
CA GLY A 473 -0.17 19.12 16.10
C GLY A 473 1.33 18.80 16.07
N VAL A 474 1.95 18.65 14.88
CA VAL A 474 3.41 18.55 14.77
C VAL A 474 4.11 19.85 15.18
N TYR A 475 3.48 21.00 14.88
CA TYR A 475 3.81 22.30 15.46
C TYR A 475 2.67 22.74 16.40
N PRO A 476 2.66 22.32 17.69
CA PRO A 476 1.60 22.69 18.61
C PRO A 476 1.60 24.21 18.92
N GLU A 477 2.73 24.85 18.69
CA GLU A 477 2.99 26.29 18.81
C GLU A 477 4.12 26.69 17.84
N GLU A 478 4.27 28.00 17.60
CA GLU A 478 5.12 28.56 16.54
C GLU A 478 6.57 28.07 16.54
N ASN A 479 7.17 27.89 17.71
CA ASN A 479 8.60 27.60 17.88
C ASN A 479 8.88 26.18 18.36
N ARG A 480 7.90 25.28 18.32
CA ARG A 480 8.06 23.90 18.76
C ARG A 480 7.74 22.91 17.64
N ASN A 481 8.78 22.29 17.09
CA ASN A 481 8.68 21.21 16.12
C ASN A 481 8.81 19.86 16.83
N ARG A 482 7.70 19.14 17.02
CA ARG A 482 7.73 17.80 17.64
C ARG A 482 8.47 16.78 16.80
N ALA A 483 8.48 16.94 15.47
CA ALA A 483 9.21 16.03 14.59
C ALA A 483 10.73 16.11 14.79
N ASP A 484 11.23 17.20 15.35
CA ASP A 484 12.65 17.45 15.65
C ASP A 484 13.04 17.06 17.10
N GLU A 485 12.10 16.71 17.95
CA GLU A 485 12.41 16.21 19.30
C GLU A 485 13.19 14.91 19.22
N ARG A 486 14.29 14.78 20.01
CA ARG A 486 15.24 13.65 19.99
C ARG A 486 15.50 13.06 21.37
N VAL A 487 14.71 13.42 22.38
CA VAL A 487 14.86 12.93 23.76
C VAL A 487 13.63 12.13 24.15
N PRO A 488 13.68 10.79 24.09
CA PRO A 488 12.56 9.96 24.50
C PRO A 488 12.27 10.13 25.98
N LYS A 489 11.00 10.34 26.34
CA LYS A 489 10.53 10.56 27.71
C LYS A 489 10.04 9.29 28.39
N ASP A 490 9.75 8.27 27.61
CA ASP A 490 9.18 7.00 28.04
C ASP A 490 9.51 5.86 27.07
N LEU A 491 9.04 4.66 27.40
CA LEU A 491 9.25 3.44 26.61
C LEU A 491 8.54 3.45 25.25
N LEU A 492 7.54 4.30 25.04
CA LEU A 492 6.84 4.47 23.75
C LEU A 492 7.55 5.49 22.86
N GLY A 493 8.53 6.20 23.40
CA GLY A 493 9.34 7.15 22.64
C GLY A 493 8.67 8.52 22.46
N HIS A 494 7.72 8.93 23.31
CA HIS A 494 7.24 10.31 23.31
C HIS A 494 8.41 11.28 23.51
N GLY A 495 8.46 12.36 22.73
CA GLY A 495 9.61 13.25 22.66
C GLY A 495 10.69 12.80 21.69
N TRP A 496 10.44 11.76 20.90
CA TRP A 496 11.25 11.36 19.76
C TRP A 496 10.39 11.36 18.49
N GLY A 497 10.40 12.45 17.72
CA GLY A 497 9.53 12.62 16.56
C GLY A 497 8.04 12.75 16.93
N PHE A 498 7.19 12.80 15.90
CA PHE A 498 5.73 12.94 16.03
C PHE A 498 4.99 11.81 15.34
N ALA A 499 4.16 11.07 16.05
CA ALA A 499 3.32 10.01 15.46
C ALA A 499 1.89 10.51 15.24
N TRP A 500 1.39 10.47 14.00
CA TRP A 500 0.01 10.84 13.73
C TRP A 500 -0.97 9.67 14.04
N PRO A 501 -2.24 9.93 14.46
CA PRO A 501 -2.81 11.22 14.85
C PRO A 501 -2.38 11.61 16.28
N ASN A 502 -2.30 12.92 16.55
CA ASN A 502 -2.14 13.49 17.89
C ASN A 502 -0.96 12.94 18.73
N ASP A 503 0.15 12.55 18.09
CA ASP A 503 1.29 11.90 18.71
C ASP A 503 0.96 10.57 19.42
N CYS A 504 0.00 9.82 18.89
CA CYS A 504 -0.38 8.49 19.32
C CYS A 504 0.61 7.44 18.80
N ARG A 505 1.29 6.72 19.69
CA ARG A 505 2.32 5.75 19.32
C ARG A 505 1.75 4.42 18.86
N ILE A 506 0.67 3.97 19.46
CA ILE A 506 -0.04 2.75 19.08
C ILE A 506 -1.45 3.11 18.63
N ILE A 507 -1.70 3.08 17.32
CA ILE A 507 -3.04 3.34 16.78
C ILE A 507 -4.02 2.28 17.27
N TYR A 508 -5.27 2.68 17.48
CA TYR A 508 -6.33 1.85 18.08
C TYR A 508 -6.02 1.46 19.53
N ASN A 509 -5.28 2.29 20.23
CA ASN A 509 -4.82 2.00 21.59
C ASN A 509 -5.97 1.80 22.61
N ARG A 510 -7.22 2.24 22.26
CA ARG A 510 -8.41 1.90 23.02
C ARG A 510 -8.62 0.39 23.16
N ALA A 511 -8.18 -0.41 22.20
CA ALA A 511 -8.30 -1.86 22.23
C ALA A 511 -7.41 -2.51 23.33
N SER A 512 -6.51 -1.74 23.95
CA SER A 512 -5.75 -2.18 25.12
C SER A 512 -6.56 -2.18 26.42
N ALA A 513 -7.76 -1.58 26.41
CA ALA A 513 -8.69 -1.57 27.53
C ALA A 513 -9.98 -2.31 27.18
N ARG A 514 -10.68 -2.77 28.22
CA ARG A 514 -12.04 -3.34 28.12
C ARG A 514 -13.04 -2.24 27.74
N PRO A 515 -14.25 -2.59 27.27
CA PRO A 515 -15.30 -1.62 26.97
C PRO A 515 -15.64 -0.69 28.14
N ASP A 516 -15.55 -1.18 29.39
CA ASP A 516 -15.81 -0.41 30.61
C ASP A 516 -14.64 0.55 31.01
N GLY A 517 -13.60 0.59 30.18
CA GLY A 517 -12.43 1.45 30.38
C GLY A 517 -11.35 0.88 31.28
N LYS A 518 -11.52 -0.31 31.88
CA LYS A 518 -10.47 -0.97 32.65
C LYS A 518 -9.48 -1.69 31.72
N PRO A 519 -8.19 -1.79 32.06
CA PRO A 519 -7.25 -2.60 31.32
C PRO A 519 -7.68 -4.08 31.23
N TRP A 520 -7.34 -4.77 30.13
CA TRP A 520 -7.46 -6.24 30.05
C TRP A 520 -6.58 -6.94 31.08
N SER A 521 -5.40 -6.37 31.33
CA SER A 521 -4.47 -6.80 32.34
C SER A 521 -3.54 -5.65 32.75
N GLU A 522 -2.99 -5.70 33.96
CA GLU A 522 -2.03 -4.70 34.43
C GLU A 522 -0.70 -4.76 33.66
N ARG A 523 -0.30 -5.96 33.22
CA ARG A 523 0.94 -6.16 32.45
C ARG A 523 0.92 -5.51 31.08
N LYS A 524 -0.24 -5.49 30.41
CA LYS A 524 -0.44 -4.99 29.03
C LYS A 524 -1.28 -3.73 28.96
N LYS A 525 -1.48 -3.04 30.08
CA LYS A 525 -2.20 -1.78 30.07
C LYS A 525 -1.46 -0.72 29.25
N LEU A 526 -2.22 0.08 28.54
CA LEU A 526 -1.69 1.17 27.74
C LEU A 526 -2.50 2.45 27.96
N VAL A 527 -3.82 2.39 27.78
CA VAL A 527 -4.76 3.46 28.11
C VAL A 527 -5.89 2.90 28.98
N TRP A 528 -6.46 3.74 29.86
CA TRP A 528 -7.61 3.38 30.70
C TRP A 528 -8.42 4.63 31.04
N TRP A 529 -9.69 4.40 31.45
CA TRP A 529 -10.58 5.46 31.88
C TRP A 529 -10.31 5.86 33.35
N ASP A 530 -10.05 7.15 33.57
CA ASP A 530 -9.91 7.73 34.91
C ASP A 530 -11.28 8.26 35.34
N GLN A 531 -11.87 7.64 36.36
CA GLN A 531 -13.21 7.99 36.86
C GLN A 531 -13.24 9.35 37.56
N GLU A 532 -12.15 9.79 38.16
CA GLU A 532 -12.07 11.07 38.88
C GLU A 532 -11.95 12.22 37.88
N LYS A 533 -11.08 12.07 36.90
CA LYS A 533 -10.84 13.08 35.86
C LYS A 533 -11.90 13.07 34.75
N LYS A 534 -12.67 11.98 34.66
CA LYS A 534 -13.61 11.71 33.56
C LYS A 534 -12.95 11.83 32.18
N GLU A 535 -11.77 11.26 32.07
CA GLU A 535 -11.01 11.24 30.82
C GLU A 535 -10.21 9.94 30.66
N TRP A 536 -9.86 9.63 29.42
CA TRP A 536 -8.88 8.59 29.13
C TRP A 536 -7.49 9.07 29.43
N THR A 537 -6.77 8.28 30.19
CA THR A 537 -5.37 8.50 30.57
C THR A 537 -4.55 7.24 30.26
N GLY A 538 -3.24 7.32 30.39
CA GLY A 538 -2.36 6.16 30.22
C GLY A 538 -0.94 6.51 29.82
N LEU A 539 -0.27 5.50 29.27
CA LEU A 539 1.11 5.59 28.81
C LEU A 539 1.22 6.20 27.40
N ASP A 540 0.12 6.19 26.64
CA ASP A 540 0.04 6.70 25.27
C ASP A 540 -1.05 7.76 25.15
N ASN A 541 -0.93 8.62 24.15
CA ASN A 541 -1.98 9.55 23.79
C ASN A 541 -3.15 8.79 23.14
N ALA A 542 -4.37 9.12 23.58
CA ALA A 542 -5.56 8.55 22.96
C ALA A 542 -5.69 9.05 21.51
N ASP A 543 -6.01 8.15 20.58
CA ASP A 543 -6.26 8.47 19.17
C ASP A 543 -7.70 8.93 18.88
N TYR A 544 -8.40 9.38 19.92
CA TYR A 544 -9.80 9.87 19.92
C TYR A 544 -9.98 10.93 21.03
N LYS A 545 -11.19 11.44 21.19
CA LYS A 545 -11.48 12.42 22.26
C LYS A 545 -11.28 11.81 23.64
N LYS A 546 -10.46 12.46 24.48
CA LYS A 546 -10.14 11.99 25.82
C LYS A 546 -11.32 11.95 26.77
N ASP A 547 -12.29 12.85 26.59
CA ASP A 547 -13.52 12.98 27.41
C ASP A 547 -14.67 12.07 26.97
N LEU A 548 -14.45 11.23 25.97
CA LEU A 548 -15.44 10.28 25.49
C LEU A 548 -15.58 9.11 26.45
N ALA A 549 -16.63 9.11 27.26
CA ALA A 549 -16.85 8.10 28.31
C ALA A 549 -16.90 6.67 27.75
N PRO A 550 -16.44 5.66 28.51
CA PRO A 550 -16.66 4.26 28.18
C PRO A 550 -18.14 3.93 28.06
N THR A 551 -18.45 2.97 27.23
CA THR A 551 -19.82 2.49 27.05
C THR A 551 -20.28 1.65 28.24
N THR A 552 -21.48 1.90 28.74
CA THR A 552 -22.05 1.11 29.83
C THR A 552 -22.44 -0.30 29.35
N PRO A 553 -22.56 -1.32 30.24
CA PRO A 553 -23.02 -2.64 29.86
C PRO A 553 -24.41 -2.64 29.20
N ASP A 554 -25.31 -1.78 29.64
CA ASP A 554 -26.67 -1.66 29.06
C ASP A 554 -26.62 -1.09 27.63
N GLU A 555 -25.80 -0.09 27.38
CA GLU A 555 -25.55 0.44 26.04
C GLU A 555 -24.89 -0.57 25.12
N LEU A 556 -23.98 -1.41 25.62
CA LEU A 556 -23.36 -2.49 24.86
C LEU A 556 -24.36 -3.56 24.45
N ASN A 557 -25.39 -3.79 25.27
CA ASN A 557 -26.42 -4.80 25.02
C ASN A 557 -27.61 -4.24 24.22
N SER A 558 -27.85 -2.92 24.25
CA SER A 558 -29.02 -2.28 23.61
C SER A 558 -28.82 -1.89 22.15
N GLY A 559 -27.65 -2.06 21.63
CA GLY A 559 -27.45 -1.82 20.22
C GLY A 559 -26.23 -1.01 19.82
N PHE A 560 -25.86 -1.14 18.56
CA PHE A 560 -24.87 -0.34 17.88
C PHE A 560 -25.45 1.05 17.52
N GLY A 561 -25.89 1.80 18.44
CA GLY A 561 -26.25 3.20 18.20
C GLY A 561 -25.01 4.10 18.26
N VAL A 562 -25.20 5.38 17.95
CA VAL A 562 -24.17 6.43 18.10
C VAL A 562 -23.60 6.43 19.52
N ALA A 563 -24.38 6.04 20.54
CA ALA A 563 -23.92 5.86 21.92
C ALA A 563 -22.92 4.70 22.08
N ALA A 564 -23.08 3.60 21.33
CA ALA A 564 -22.12 2.50 21.33
C ALA A 564 -20.76 2.86 20.67
N LEU A 565 -20.72 3.97 19.97
CA LEU A 565 -19.51 4.56 19.36
C LEU A 565 -18.80 5.53 20.31
N GLY A 566 -19.42 5.82 21.42
CA GLY A 566 -18.76 6.35 22.58
C GLY A 566 -17.55 5.49 22.88
N GLY A 567 -16.75 5.85 23.78
CA GLY A 567 -15.51 5.25 24.16
C GLY A 567 -15.23 3.76 24.04
N ALA A 568 -16.09 2.92 23.45
CA ALA A 568 -15.90 1.48 23.32
C ALA A 568 -15.51 1.00 21.90
N ARG A 569 -15.34 1.89 20.94
CA ARG A 569 -15.03 1.53 19.55
C ARG A 569 -13.58 1.93 19.20
N PRO A 570 -12.62 0.99 19.28
CA PRO A 570 -11.20 1.32 19.17
C PRO A 570 -10.72 1.63 17.76
N PHE A 571 -11.41 1.17 16.71
CA PHE A 571 -10.93 1.27 15.33
C PHE A 571 -11.38 2.59 14.69
N THR A 572 -10.78 3.67 15.11
CA THR A 572 -11.16 5.06 14.80
C THR A 572 -11.11 5.46 13.32
N LEU A 573 -10.45 4.65 12.48
CA LEU A 573 -10.44 4.82 11.02
C LEU A 573 -11.50 3.98 10.28
N HIS A 574 -12.20 3.07 10.97
CA HIS A 574 -13.30 2.30 10.40
C HIS A 574 -14.65 3.02 10.56
N PRO A 575 -15.56 2.90 9.57
CA PRO A 575 -16.87 3.56 9.64
C PRO A 575 -17.73 3.17 10.82
N ASP A 576 -17.59 1.93 11.29
CA ASP A 576 -18.32 1.33 12.41
C ASP A 576 -17.49 1.20 13.69
N GLY A 577 -16.22 1.60 13.64
CA GLY A 577 -15.32 1.60 14.80
C GLY A 577 -14.86 0.23 15.28
N VAL A 578 -15.07 -0.86 14.51
CA VAL A 578 -14.66 -2.23 14.85
C VAL A 578 -13.67 -2.81 13.84
N GLY A 579 -12.91 -3.81 14.28
CA GLY A 579 -12.02 -4.58 13.40
C GLY A 579 -12.83 -5.53 12.49
N TRP A 580 -12.51 -5.56 11.21
CA TRP A 580 -13.24 -6.36 10.25
C TRP A 580 -12.60 -7.74 10.03
N LEU A 581 -13.19 -8.77 10.61
CA LEU A 581 -12.92 -10.16 10.29
C LEU A 581 -13.50 -10.53 8.91
N TYR A 582 -14.62 -9.94 8.58
CA TYR A 582 -15.35 -10.04 7.32
C TYR A 582 -15.54 -8.64 6.74
N VAL A 583 -15.38 -8.47 5.43
CA VAL A 583 -15.52 -7.15 4.77
C VAL A 583 -16.81 -7.10 3.97
N PRO A 584 -17.81 -6.34 4.43
CA PRO A 584 -19.12 -6.31 3.78
C PRO A 584 -19.14 -5.56 2.44
N SER A 585 -18.15 -4.69 2.21
CA SER A 585 -18.01 -3.91 0.96
C SER A 585 -16.62 -3.31 0.83
N GLY A 586 -16.25 -2.84 -0.38
CA GLY A 586 -15.00 -2.12 -0.64
C GLY A 586 -13.84 -2.99 -1.11
N LEU A 587 -13.95 -4.31 -1.11
CA LEU A 587 -13.02 -5.21 -1.77
C LEU A 587 -13.61 -5.72 -3.09
N LYS A 588 -12.75 -5.94 -4.07
CA LYS A 588 -13.15 -6.40 -5.42
C LYS A 588 -13.13 -7.91 -5.57
N ASP A 589 -12.41 -8.62 -4.70
CA ASP A 589 -12.10 -10.05 -4.81
C ASP A 589 -12.76 -10.93 -3.73
N GLY A 590 -13.64 -10.35 -2.93
CA GLY A 590 -14.42 -11.09 -1.96
C GLY A 590 -14.26 -10.64 -0.51
N PRO A 591 -15.21 -11.00 0.35
CA PRO A 591 -15.26 -10.54 1.75
C PRO A 591 -14.28 -11.27 2.68
N LEU A 592 -13.79 -12.45 2.27
CA LEU A 592 -12.90 -13.31 3.05
C LEU A 592 -11.67 -13.73 2.24
N PRO A 593 -10.50 -13.82 2.88
CA PRO A 593 -9.32 -14.40 2.26
C PRO A 593 -9.57 -15.86 1.88
N THR A 594 -9.40 -16.20 0.61
CA THR A 594 -9.50 -17.58 0.10
C THR A 594 -8.32 -17.93 -0.79
N HIS A 595 -8.05 -19.23 -0.96
CA HIS A 595 -6.95 -19.71 -1.78
C HIS A 595 -7.31 -19.66 -3.26
N TYR A 596 -6.46 -18.99 -4.03
CA TYR A 596 -6.39 -19.10 -5.49
C TYR A 596 -4.93 -19.31 -5.90
N GLU A 597 -4.72 -20.00 -7.01
CA GLU A 597 -3.39 -20.10 -7.62
C GLU A 597 -2.96 -18.72 -8.19
N PRO A 598 -1.64 -18.48 -8.30
CA PRO A 598 -1.12 -17.35 -9.05
C PRO A 598 -1.64 -17.31 -10.50
N LEU A 599 -1.58 -16.15 -11.14
CA LEU A 599 -2.01 -16.00 -12.54
C LEU A 599 -1.27 -16.91 -13.52
N GLU A 600 -0.04 -17.30 -13.18
CA GLU A 600 0.74 -18.35 -13.82
C GLU A 600 1.15 -19.37 -12.75
N SER A 601 0.75 -20.63 -12.88
CA SER A 601 1.03 -21.66 -11.91
C SER A 601 1.48 -22.97 -12.56
N VAL A 602 2.40 -23.67 -11.90
CA VAL A 602 2.80 -25.03 -12.28
C VAL A 602 1.77 -26.09 -11.86
N LEU A 603 0.74 -25.69 -11.11
CA LEU A 603 -0.28 -26.56 -10.53
C LEU A 603 -1.69 -26.07 -10.84
N LYS A 604 -2.65 -26.99 -10.86
CA LYS A 604 -4.07 -26.67 -10.84
C LYS A 604 -4.50 -26.33 -9.40
N ASN A 605 -5.54 -25.50 -9.27
CA ASN A 605 -6.09 -25.18 -7.97
C ASN A 605 -6.62 -26.46 -7.29
N PRO A 606 -6.16 -26.78 -6.08
CA PRO A 606 -6.53 -28.01 -5.40
C PRO A 606 -7.94 -27.98 -4.78
N LEU A 607 -8.53 -26.79 -4.64
CA LEU A 607 -9.80 -26.59 -3.93
C LEU A 607 -10.98 -26.43 -4.89
N TYR A 608 -10.78 -25.72 -6.01
CA TYR A 608 -11.85 -25.28 -6.89
C TYR A 608 -11.49 -25.44 -8.36
N SER A 609 -12.48 -25.52 -9.23
CA SER A 609 -12.28 -25.35 -10.67
C SER A 609 -11.88 -23.91 -11.04
N GLN A 610 -12.24 -22.94 -10.21
CA GLN A 610 -11.75 -21.56 -10.31
C GLN A 610 -10.24 -21.51 -10.01
N GLN A 611 -9.43 -21.42 -11.07
CA GLN A 611 -7.97 -21.53 -10.99
C GLN A 611 -7.33 -20.34 -10.25
N THR A 612 -7.67 -19.13 -10.65
CA THR A 612 -7.08 -17.89 -10.18
C THR A 612 -8.14 -17.00 -9.57
N ASP A 613 -7.73 -15.97 -8.84
CA ASP A 613 -8.65 -14.92 -8.38
C ASP A 613 -9.43 -14.36 -9.57
N PRO A 614 -10.77 -14.48 -9.57
CA PRO A 614 -11.59 -14.09 -10.72
C PRO A 614 -11.55 -12.58 -11.00
N ALA A 615 -11.28 -11.76 -9.97
CA ALA A 615 -11.18 -10.31 -10.10
C ALA A 615 -9.77 -9.81 -10.45
N ALA A 616 -8.74 -10.69 -10.41
CA ALA A 616 -7.38 -10.32 -10.80
C ALA A 616 -7.29 -10.13 -12.32
N ALA A 617 -6.63 -9.05 -12.75
CA ALA A 617 -6.57 -8.69 -14.14
C ALA A 617 -5.28 -9.18 -14.81
N LYS A 618 -5.41 -10.06 -15.80
CA LYS A 618 -4.38 -10.27 -16.81
C LYS A 618 -4.44 -9.12 -17.81
N LYS A 619 -3.33 -8.44 -17.99
CA LYS A 619 -3.19 -7.37 -19.00
C LYS A 619 -2.63 -7.98 -20.30
N GLU A 620 -3.42 -8.85 -20.92
CA GLU A 620 -3.03 -9.55 -22.13
C GLU A 620 -2.84 -8.60 -23.31
N ARG A 621 -1.62 -8.57 -23.83
CA ARG A 621 -1.20 -7.87 -25.07
C ARG A 621 -0.12 -8.70 -25.73
N SER A 622 0.16 -8.46 -27.00
CA SER A 622 1.25 -9.12 -27.73
C SER A 622 2.61 -8.94 -27.03
N GLU A 623 2.80 -7.77 -26.38
CA GLU A 623 4.01 -7.41 -25.65
C GLU A 623 4.03 -7.95 -24.20
N ASN A 624 2.92 -8.52 -23.72
CA ASN A 624 2.77 -9.04 -22.37
C ASN A 624 2.10 -10.43 -22.34
N PRO A 625 2.70 -11.44 -22.99
CA PRO A 625 2.14 -12.79 -23.06
C PRO A 625 2.24 -13.52 -21.71
N TYR A 626 1.30 -14.45 -21.48
CA TYR A 626 1.25 -15.33 -20.33
C TYR A 626 1.42 -16.78 -20.74
N ALA A 627 1.73 -17.66 -19.79
CA ALA A 627 1.60 -19.10 -19.99
C ALA A 627 0.14 -19.46 -20.32
N GLU A 628 -0.05 -20.37 -21.26
CA GLU A 628 -1.37 -20.69 -21.80
C GLU A 628 -2.28 -21.36 -20.79
N GLU A 629 -1.71 -22.27 -19.97
CA GLU A 629 -2.45 -23.01 -18.95
C GLU A 629 -1.63 -23.30 -17.68
N ALA A 630 -2.31 -23.68 -16.63
CA ALA A 630 -1.66 -24.15 -15.41
C ALA A 630 -0.97 -25.49 -15.67
N GLY A 631 0.31 -25.59 -15.28
CA GLY A 631 1.14 -26.78 -15.52
C GLY A 631 1.70 -26.89 -16.94
N ASP A 632 1.83 -25.77 -17.65
CA ASP A 632 2.46 -25.71 -18.98
C ASP A 632 3.86 -26.35 -18.94
N ALA A 633 4.05 -27.45 -19.68
CA ALA A 633 5.29 -28.22 -19.70
C ALA A 633 6.51 -27.43 -20.23
N ARG A 634 6.30 -26.33 -20.94
CA ARG A 634 7.36 -25.44 -21.39
C ARG A 634 8.01 -24.67 -20.23
N TYR A 635 7.27 -24.46 -19.14
CA TYR A 635 7.68 -23.68 -17.98
C TYR A 635 7.41 -24.44 -16.66
N PRO A 636 8.18 -25.51 -16.37
CA PRO A 636 7.85 -26.47 -15.32
C PRO A 636 8.25 -26.02 -13.92
N TYR A 637 8.95 -24.90 -13.76
CA TYR A 637 9.50 -24.44 -12.48
C TYR A 637 8.87 -23.16 -12.01
N VAL A 638 8.85 -22.96 -10.69
CA VAL A 638 8.41 -21.69 -10.06
C VAL A 638 9.59 -20.72 -10.02
N LEU A 639 9.37 -19.50 -10.52
CA LEU A 639 10.30 -18.38 -10.41
C LEU A 639 9.83 -17.42 -9.30
N THR A 640 10.71 -17.12 -8.36
CA THR A 640 10.52 -16.02 -7.41
C THR A 640 11.62 -14.98 -7.54
N THR A 641 11.26 -13.70 -7.45
CA THR A 641 12.25 -12.62 -7.34
C THR A 641 12.43 -12.21 -5.88
N TYR A 642 13.63 -11.78 -5.52
CA TYR A 642 13.92 -11.34 -4.17
C TYR A 642 14.98 -10.23 -4.16
N ARG A 643 15.30 -9.73 -2.97
CA ARG A 643 16.22 -8.63 -2.73
C ARG A 643 17.43 -9.07 -1.95
N LEU A 644 18.57 -8.43 -2.25
CA LEU A 644 19.82 -8.54 -1.51
C LEU A 644 20.00 -7.30 -0.62
N THR A 645 20.93 -7.36 0.33
CA THR A 645 21.29 -6.24 1.20
C THR A 645 22.27 -5.27 0.53
N GLU A 646 23.08 -5.75 -0.39
CA GLU A 646 24.15 -5.00 -1.05
C GLU A 646 23.63 -4.06 -2.14
N HIS A 647 22.50 -4.40 -2.77
CA HIS A 647 21.90 -3.58 -3.80
C HIS A 647 20.50 -3.09 -3.40
N HIS A 648 20.21 -1.83 -3.71
CA HIS A 648 18.97 -1.16 -3.37
C HIS A 648 17.99 -1.11 -4.57
N THR A 649 16.75 -1.57 -4.39
CA THR A 649 15.68 -1.56 -5.39
C THR A 649 16.16 -2.06 -6.78
N ALA A 650 16.00 -1.28 -7.85
CA ALA A 650 16.51 -1.58 -9.20
C ALA A 650 18.05 -1.43 -9.34
N GLY A 651 18.77 -1.17 -8.26
CA GLY A 651 20.22 -1.16 -8.20
C GLY A 651 20.92 0.07 -8.83
N GLY A 652 20.18 1.00 -9.41
CA GLY A 652 20.76 2.14 -10.13
C GLY A 652 21.79 2.93 -9.34
N MET A 653 21.51 3.23 -8.08
CA MET A 653 22.44 3.93 -7.18
C MET A 653 23.54 3.00 -6.65
N SER A 654 23.19 1.83 -6.13
CA SER A 654 24.12 0.94 -5.43
C SER A 654 25.14 0.30 -6.37
N ARG A 655 24.78 0.01 -7.62
CA ARG A 655 25.70 -0.56 -8.62
C ARG A 655 26.77 0.41 -9.11
N THR A 656 26.66 1.70 -8.80
CA THR A 656 27.67 2.72 -9.04
C THR A 656 28.70 2.87 -7.90
N LEU A 657 28.43 2.24 -6.75
CA LEU A 657 29.32 2.28 -5.59
C LEU A 657 30.28 1.10 -5.62
N GLY A 658 31.59 1.37 -5.73
CA GLY A 658 32.64 0.38 -5.95
C GLY A 658 32.59 -0.79 -4.96
N HIS A 659 32.51 -0.49 -3.65
CA HIS A 659 32.48 -1.52 -2.61
C HIS A 659 31.22 -2.40 -2.64
N LEU A 660 30.06 -1.86 -3.00
CA LEU A 660 28.83 -2.67 -3.15
C LEU A 660 28.89 -3.51 -4.43
N ALA A 661 29.41 -2.95 -5.52
CA ALA A 661 29.64 -3.68 -6.76
C ALA A 661 30.66 -4.81 -6.58
N GLU A 662 31.69 -4.63 -5.73
CA GLU A 662 32.64 -5.67 -5.39
C GLU A 662 32.02 -6.82 -4.59
N LEU A 663 31.14 -6.50 -3.60
CA LEU A 663 30.44 -7.51 -2.79
C LEU A 663 29.45 -8.31 -3.62
N GLN A 664 28.76 -7.71 -4.58
CA GLN A 664 27.78 -8.37 -5.44
C GLN A 664 27.94 -7.92 -6.90
N PRO A 665 28.95 -8.47 -7.62
CA PRO A 665 29.32 -7.97 -8.94
C PRO A 665 28.45 -8.49 -10.08
N GLU A 666 27.82 -9.65 -9.92
CA GLU A 666 27.17 -10.39 -11.01
C GLU A 666 25.78 -10.90 -10.64
N LEU A 667 24.90 -10.91 -11.63
CA LEU A 667 23.59 -11.56 -11.51
C LEU A 667 23.76 -13.06 -11.37
N PHE A 668 23.01 -13.66 -10.43
CA PHE A 668 22.97 -15.10 -10.23
C PHE A 668 21.54 -15.61 -10.08
N THR A 669 21.36 -16.93 -10.33
CA THR A 669 20.13 -17.65 -10.04
C THR A 669 20.38 -18.73 -9.00
N GLU A 670 19.52 -18.78 -7.97
CA GLU A 670 19.58 -19.86 -6.98
C GLU A 670 18.78 -21.07 -7.44
N VAL A 671 19.42 -22.22 -7.43
CA VAL A 671 18.79 -23.51 -7.74
C VAL A 671 19.10 -24.55 -6.66
N SER A 672 18.20 -25.49 -6.45
CA SER A 672 18.48 -26.61 -5.52
C SER A 672 19.54 -27.59 -6.08
N PRO A 673 20.25 -28.31 -5.21
CA PRO A 673 21.14 -29.39 -5.66
C PRO A 673 20.42 -30.42 -6.53
N GLU A 674 19.16 -30.74 -6.21
CA GLU A 674 18.33 -31.69 -6.94
C GLU A 674 18.05 -31.21 -8.37
N LEU A 675 17.59 -29.93 -8.52
CA LEU A 675 17.35 -29.35 -9.84
C LEU A 675 18.65 -29.27 -10.65
N ALA A 676 19.74 -28.79 -10.02
CA ALA A 676 21.04 -28.70 -10.69
C ALA A 676 21.51 -30.04 -11.26
N ALA A 677 21.36 -31.12 -10.48
CA ALA A 677 21.70 -32.48 -10.94
C ALA A 677 20.79 -32.96 -12.10
N GLU A 678 19.48 -32.67 -12.06
CA GLU A 678 18.51 -33.08 -13.08
C GLU A 678 18.79 -32.46 -14.46
N ILE A 679 19.19 -31.15 -14.45
CA ILE A 679 19.43 -30.41 -15.70
C ILE A 679 20.91 -30.29 -16.07
N GLY A 680 21.80 -30.97 -15.31
CA GLY A 680 23.24 -31.01 -15.59
C GLY A 680 23.99 -29.73 -15.36
N LEU A 681 23.58 -28.90 -14.39
CA LEU A 681 24.25 -27.67 -13.99
C LEU A 681 25.12 -27.85 -12.75
N GLN A 682 26.21 -27.10 -12.66
CA GLN A 682 27.10 -27.00 -11.51
C GLN A 682 27.12 -25.58 -10.95
N HIS A 683 27.59 -25.44 -9.73
CA HIS A 683 27.80 -24.12 -9.11
C HIS A 683 28.78 -23.29 -9.95
N GLY A 684 28.41 -22.08 -10.31
CA GLY A 684 29.23 -21.19 -11.15
C GLY A 684 28.98 -21.31 -12.66
N ASP A 685 28.24 -22.30 -13.12
CA ASP A 685 27.85 -22.42 -14.52
C ASP A 685 26.92 -21.27 -14.94
N TRP A 686 26.75 -21.09 -16.22
CA TRP A 686 25.72 -20.19 -16.76
C TRP A 686 24.43 -20.96 -17.08
N ALA A 687 23.33 -20.35 -16.74
CA ALA A 687 22.00 -20.84 -17.07
C ALA A 687 21.18 -19.77 -17.81
N THR A 688 20.34 -20.22 -18.74
CA THR A 688 19.29 -19.42 -19.35
C THR A 688 17.99 -19.68 -18.61
N ILE A 689 17.39 -18.61 -18.07
CA ILE A 689 16.06 -18.63 -17.44
C ILE A 689 15.08 -18.00 -18.42
N SER A 690 14.02 -18.71 -18.78
CA SER A 690 13.04 -18.27 -19.77
C SER A 690 11.61 -18.29 -19.23
N THR A 691 10.81 -17.32 -19.65
CA THR A 691 9.37 -17.19 -19.43
C THR A 691 8.68 -16.87 -20.76
N PRO A 692 7.34 -16.82 -20.84
CA PRO A 692 6.66 -16.40 -22.08
C PRO A 692 7.09 -15.05 -22.63
N ARG A 693 7.65 -14.15 -21.82
CA ARG A 693 8.10 -12.78 -22.19
C ARG A 693 9.50 -12.70 -22.74
N GLY A 694 10.34 -13.64 -22.42
CA GLY A 694 11.74 -13.64 -22.86
C GLY A 694 12.65 -14.49 -22.01
N SER A 695 13.95 -14.24 -22.13
CA SER A 695 14.97 -14.97 -21.38
C SER A 695 16.07 -14.06 -20.86
N VAL A 696 16.70 -14.47 -19.76
CA VAL A 696 17.92 -13.86 -19.20
C VAL A 696 18.94 -14.93 -18.90
N GLN A 697 20.22 -14.53 -18.89
CA GLN A 697 21.30 -15.41 -18.45
C GLN A 697 21.84 -14.97 -17.10
N ALA A 698 22.10 -15.94 -16.23
CA ALA A 698 22.64 -15.71 -14.89
C ALA A 698 23.59 -16.84 -14.48
N LYS A 699 24.54 -16.54 -13.58
CA LYS A 699 25.37 -17.59 -12.95
C LYS A 699 24.55 -18.43 -11.98
N VAL A 700 24.84 -19.69 -11.92
CA VAL A 700 24.16 -20.67 -11.06
C VAL A 700 24.78 -20.67 -9.67
N LEU A 701 23.96 -20.38 -8.67
CA LEU A 701 24.26 -20.61 -7.26
C LEU A 701 23.49 -21.85 -6.78
N VAL A 702 24.18 -22.98 -6.69
CA VAL A 702 23.58 -24.20 -6.13
C VAL A 702 23.48 -24.09 -4.62
N THR A 703 22.25 -24.10 -4.08
CA THR A 703 22.00 -23.88 -2.66
C THR A 703 20.81 -24.68 -2.13
N ARG A 704 20.92 -25.14 -0.89
CA ARG A 704 19.83 -25.83 -0.20
C ARG A 704 18.70 -24.87 0.26
N ARG A 705 18.82 -23.56 0.08
CA ARG A 705 17.77 -22.59 0.35
C ARG A 705 16.55 -22.78 -0.55
N MET A 706 16.76 -23.11 -1.82
CA MET A 706 15.73 -23.35 -2.82
C MET A 706 15.31 -24.80 -2.89
N ARG A 707 15.01 -25.43 -1.73
CA ARG A 707 14.57 -26.83 -1.68
C ARG A 707 13.33 -27.03 -2.54
N PRO A 708 13.25 -28.17 -3.27
CA PRO A 708 12.00 -28.56 -3.93
C PRO A 708 10.90 -28.76 -2.88
N MET A 709 9.69 -28.43 -3.25
CA MET A 709 8.50 -28.68 -2.44
C MET A 709 7.80 -29.94 -2.96
N TRP A 710 7.24 -30.72 -2.05
CA TRP A 710 6.33 -31.80 -2.40
C TRP A 710 4.89 -31.27 -2.26
N ILE A 711 4.21 -31.15 -3.39
CA ILE A 711 2.87 -30.62 -3.46
C ILE A 711 2.01 -31.64 -4.23
N ASP A 712 0.98 -32.14 -3.57
CA ASP A 712 0.09 -33.19 -4.11
C ASP A 712 0.86 -34.36 -4.75
N ASP A 713 1.84 -34.92 -4.03
CA ASP A 713 2.75 -35.97 -4.44
C ASP A 713 3.65 -35.67 -5.65
N ARG A 714 3.70 -34.39 -6.07
CA ARG A 714 4.59 -33.92 -7.13
C ARG A 714 5.74 -33.11 -6.53
N ARG A 715 6.95 -33.38 -7.06
CA ARG A 715 8.11 -32.56 -6.74
C ARG A 715 8.08 -31.28 -7.59
N VAL A 716 7.95 -30.12 -6.94
CA VAL A 716 7.94 -28.83 -7.56
C VAL A 716 9.23 -28.10 -7.24
N HIS A 717 10.02 -27.79 -8.25
CA HIS A 717 11.22 -26.99 -8.11
C HIS A 717 10.90 -25.50 -8.16
N GLN A 718 11.63 -24.72 -7.35
CA GLN A 718 11.63 -23.27 -7.38
C GLN A 718 13.04 -22.76 -7.61
N ILE A 719 13.14 -21.62 -8.28
CA ILE A 719 14.37 -20.86 -8.47
C ILE A 719 14.22 -19.43 -7.97
N GLY A 720 15.33 -18.85 -7.54
CA GLY A 720 15.37 -17.46 -7.08
C GLY A 720 16.22 -16.59 -7.99
N LEU A 721 15.73 -15.40 -8.30
CA LEU A 721 16.48 -14.36 -9.04
C LEU A 721 16.43 -13.05 -8.28
N PRO A 722 17.58 -12.50 -7.83
CA PRO A 722 17.62 -11.13 -7.34
C PRO A 722 17.49 -10.14 -8.50
N TYR A 723 16.64 -9.12 -8.38
CA TYR A 723 16.25 -8.27 -9.53
C TYR A 723 17.04 -6.96 -9.67
N HIS A 724 18.13 -6.79 -8.93
CA HIS A 724 18.86 -5.53 -8.80
C HIS A 724 19.76 -5.13 -9.98
N TRP A 725 19.94 -5.99 -10.97
CA TRP A 725 20.85 -5.75 -12.10
C TRP A 725 20.17 -5.02 -13.27
N GLY A 726 20.99 -4.34 -14.03
CA GLY A 726 20.66 -3.59 -15.22
C GLY A 726 21.89 -3.34 -16.07
N TYR A 727 21.77 -2.50 -17.06
CA TYR A 727 22.82 -2.26 -18.06
C TYR A 727 23.75 -1.08 -17.74
N LYS A 728 23.59 -0.39 -16.63
CA LYS A 728 24.43 0.73 -16.15
C LYS A 728 25.12 0.37 -14.82
N GLY A 729 26.13 1.19 -14.46
CA GLY A 729 26.89 1.04 -13.22
C GLY A 729 28.15 0.20 -13.38
N MET A 730 28.88 -0.03 -12.28
CA MET A 730 30.08 -0.87 -12.23
C MET A 730 29.70 -2.36 -12.30
N ALA A 731 28.68 -2.77 -11.56
CA ALA A 731 28.08 -4.10 -11.66
C ALA A 731 26.92 -4.08 -12.67
N LYS A 732 27.02 -4.83 -13.73
CA LYS A 732 26.02 -4.93 -14.80
C LYS A 732 25.50 -6.35 -14.93
N GLY A 733 24.28 -6.52 -15.43
CA GLY A 733 23.68 -7.81 -15.69
C GLY A 733 22.36 -7.69 -16.45
N ALA A 734 21.75 -8.83 -16.74
CA ALA A 734 20.47 -8.88 -17.40
C ALA A 734 19.35 -8.25 -16.55
N VAL A 735 18.34 -7.70 -17.21
CA VAL A 735 17.15 -7.13 -16.55
C VAL A 735 16.18 -8.24 -16.21
N VAL A 736 16.17 -8.67 -14.95
CA VAL A 736 15.30 -9.77 -14.47
C VAL A 736 13.81 -9.47 -14.68
N ASN A 737 13.43 -8.21 -14.57
CA ASN A 737 12.04 -7.78 -14.76
C ASN A 737 11.53 -7.93 -16.22
N ASP A 738 12.40 -8.19 -17.19
CA ASP A 738 11.99 -8.57 -18.54
C ASP A 738 11.29 -9.96 -18.59
N LEU A 739 11.45 -10.75 -17.53
CA LEU A 739 10.79 -12.05 -17.37
C LEU A 739 9.37 -11.96 -16.79
N LEU A 740 9.00 -10.83 -16.16
CA LEU A 740 7.77 -10.67 -15.41
C LEU A 740 6.63 -10.16 -16.29
N ALA A 741 5.41 -10.66 -16.06
CA ALA A 741 4.21 -10.11 -16.66
C ALA A 741 3.72 -8.86 -15.92
N ILE A 742 3.13 -7.93 -16.63
CA ILE A 742 2.29 -6.89 -16.02
C ILE A 742 0.95 -7.52 -15.67
N SER A 743 0.67 -7.65 -14.39
CA SER A 743 -0.58 -8.14 -13.84
C SER A 743 -0.96 -7.30 -12.64
N GLU A 744 -2.23 -7.26 -12.29
CA GLU A 744 -2.72 -6.39 -11.22
C GLU A 744 -3.50 -7.18 -10.18
N GLU A 745 -3.14 -6.99 -8.92
CA GLU A 745 -3.97 -7.37 -7.79
C GLU A 745 -5.25 -6.51 -7.79
N PRO A 746 -6.42 -7.08 -7.53
CA PRO A 746 -7.70 -6.39 -7.76
C PRO A 746 -7.90 -5.08 -7.02
N ASN A 747 -7.46 -5.01 -5.77
CA ASN A 747 -7.80 -3.91 -4.87
C ASN A 747 -6.84 -2.71 -4.98
N VAL A 748 -5.52 -2.99 -5.00
CA VAL A 748 -4.46 -1.95 -4.96
C VAL A 748 -3.58 -1.95 -6.20
N ARG A 749 -3.83 -2.85 -7.15
CA ARG A 749 -3.12 -2.97 -8.43
C ARG A 749 -1.61 -3.21 -8.29
N ILE A 750 -1.19 -3.86 -7.22
CA ILE A 750 0.19 -4.29 -7.07
C ILE A 750 0.52 -5.43 -8.05
N MET A 751 1.77 -5.50 -8.47
CA MET A 751 2.25 -6.53 -9.39
C MET A 751 2.36 -7.92 -8.78
N GLU A 752 2.29 -8.96 -9.61
CA GLU A 752 2.77 -10.30 -9.28
C GLU A 752 4.26 -10.41 -9.64
N SER A 753 5.12 -10.67 -8.66
CA SER A 753 6.56 -10.86 -8.91
C SER A 753 7.19 -11.95 -8.04
N LYS A 754 6.37 -12.73 -7.35
CA LYS A 754 6.83 -13.75 -6.40
C LYS A 754 6.47 -15.19 -6.79
N ALA A 755 5.51 -15.37 -7.68
CA ALA A 755 5.09 -16.68 -8.14
C ALA A 755 4.79 -16.62 -9.65
N LEU A 756 5.80 -16.95 -10.45
CA LEU A 756 5.72 -17.02 -11.91
C LEU A 756 6.19 -18.39 -12.38
N VAL A 757 5.92 -18.73 -13.61
CA VAL A 757 6.43 -19.95 -14.22
C VAL A 757 7.67 -19.66 -15.08
N CYS A 758 8.63 -20.60 -15.09
CA CYS A 758 9.84 -20.49 -15.91
C CYS A 758 10.38 -21.84 -16.34
N ASN A 759 11.31 -21.79 -17.27
CA ASN A 759 12.23 -22.90 -17.57
C ASN A 759 13.68 -22.47 -17.28
N VAL A 760 14.53 -23.45 -17.00
CA VAL A 760 15.97 -23.27 -16.78
C VAL A 760 16.73 -24.28 -17.63
N SER A 761 17.74 -23.83 -18.37
CA SER A 761 18.59 -24.66 -19.17
C SER A 761 20.05 -24.20 -19.12
N PRO A 762 21.03 -25.11 -19.35
CA PRO A 762 22.45 -24.72 -19.47
C PRO A 762 22.67 -23.67 -20.56
N ALA A 763 23.59 -22.73 -20.33
CA ALA A 763 23.96 -21.70 -21.28
C ALA A 763 25.50 -21.61 -21.41
N ASN A 764 25.98 -21.07 -22.56
CA ASN A 764 27.42 -21.01 -22.86
C ASN A 764 28.10 -19.72 -22.29
N GLY A 765 27.42 -18.94 -21.48
CA GLY A 765 27.88 -17.70 -20.86
C GLY A 765 27.06 -16.48 -21.27
N ASP A 766 27.33 -15.35 -20.62
CA ASP A 766 26.59 -14.09 -20.80
C ASP A 766 26.70 -13.59 -22.25
N GLU A 767 25.62 -13.60 -23.00
CA GLU A 767 25.57 -13.12 -24.39
C GLU A 767 26.03 -11.67 -24.54
N ASN A 768 25.77 -10.82 -23.56
CA ASN A 768 26.23 -9.44 -23.54
C ASN A 768 27.77 -9.36 -23.44
N ARG A 769 28.38 -10.21 -22.63
CA ARG A 769 29.85 -10.30 -22.45
C ARG A 769 30.55 -10.88 -23.69
N ILE A 770 29.87 -11.79 -24.39
CA ILE A 770 30.36 -12.39 -25.63
C ILE A 770 30.33 -11.35 -26.77
N ALA A 771 29.27 -10.53 -26.83
CA ALA A 771 29.12 -9.47 -27.79
C ALA A 771 30.19 -8.33 -27.61
N GLU A 772 30.49 -8.00 -26.35
CA GLU A 772 31.57 -7.01 -26.03
C GLU A 772 32.98 -7.51 -26.42
N LYS A 773 33.24 -8.82 -26.30
CA LYS A 773 34.52 -9.40 -26.71
C LYS A 773 34.68 -9.56 -28.23
N ARG A 774 33.59 -9.50 -28.98
CA ARG A 774 33.56 -9.58 -30.45
C ARG A 774 33.64 -8.23 -31.16
N ARG A 775 33.53 -7.12 -30.40
CA ARG A 775 33.81 -5.75 -30.85
C ARG A 775 35.20 -5.33 -30.44
#